data_56de6785772cd1eef95bcdf6766a0d85
#
_entry.id   56de6785772cd1eef95bcdf6766a0d85
#
_cell.length_a   1.000
_cell.length_b   1.000
_cell.length_c   1.000
_cell.angle_alpha   90.00
_cell.angle_beta   90.00
_cell.angle_gamma   90.00
#
_symmetry.space_group_name_H-M   'P 1'
#
loop_
_entity.id
_entity.type
_entity.pdbx_description
1 polymer ?
#
loop_
_entity_poly.entity_id
_entity_poly.type
_entity_poly.pdbx_seq_one_letter_code
_entity_poly.pdbx_strand_id
1 'polypeptide(L)'
;MANTPAKAASRWHDAPKAQRDWLEAYYRQASNEVISLFSTSQLIDAALAHQKLAAKAPPPQGKAEWLTGPGPREYRLLTVCPDRPFLVDTLQLTLRRHGAQVIATFHPQLRLDRSGKTLKVGDDGPLESLIQIHLQWAPADADAERALRDDITESLAELRHLVDDFEPMCKAARDTATACRAVIQEDLKEEAAEVAAFLDWLVESHFTFFAVQPTQRSPGASGFERDEGASLGLAAKGRRLAHTDDLMAQRSELDRYTDSRRLLVVTQSTVRARVHHDELLDVISVKRLDEQGEVIGTIRFIGLFTTDVYIERPRHIPLLRQRVSQVLARAGYAEGSHSSRALRDTLAMLPRSELWQSSEDELFALGTGVMALRDRHQLRLFLRRDRYGRFFSALLYLPRDRYGRVLRDRLIDALQAELGATDIDRRVEFPRGGRHALIYVRLTTPDAPPMPDDVKALETRLLALTQTWAERLIARLGETAESVQRAQQYAEALPPAYQERTDLDTAIADIATLEQLRDARPVIMRLPVNEAAGDDAESCFTHLRLFSRGQPAALSEVLPKLENFGLFVTGQSPTAVAATARQPRAWIHEFDVRPVGRCAGAPAEQQQRMEAAFAALLADEIEDDPLNALVLAAGLTARETVIIRTVVRYLVQTGLPYSQAFIEQQLVRHPQVAGLLVRMFLTQFDGQRTSEAREADAEALNAEIDAALDAVPALDTDRILRAARSVVRATLRTNVALDKPVLSIKLDPTQISEPVSYTHLTLPTSDLV
;
A
#
# COMPACT_ATOMS: atom_id res chain seq x y z
N MET A 1 -11.27 33.01 -28.20
CA MET A 1 -11.77 34.31 -27.69
C MET A 1 -10.57 35.06 -27.15
N ALA A 2 -10.15 36.06 -27.90
CA ALA A 2 -8.99 36.88 -27.58
C ALA A 2 -9.35 37.89 -26.49
N ASN A 3 -8.85 37.67 -25.30
CA ASN A 3 -8.96 38.69 -24.25
C ASN A 3 -7.86 38.47 -23.22
N THR A 4 -6.61 38.96 -23.51
CA THR A 4 -5.70 38.93 -22.37
C THR A 4 -4.32 39.62 -22.52
N PRO A 5 -4.05 40.60 -23.37
CA PRO A 5 -2.82 41.41 -23.23
C PRO A 5 -2.96 42.59 -22.26
N ALA A 6 -4.18 43.08 -21.98
CA ALA A 6 -4.37 44.35 -21.30
C ALA A 6 -4.07 44.36 -19.77
N LYS A 7 -4.25 43.25 -19.08
CA LYS A 7 -4.00 43.16 -17.62
C LYS A 7 -2.51 42.94 -17.28
N ALA A 8 -1.78 42.27 -18.11
CA ALA A 8 -0.33 42.11 -17.92
C ALA A 8 0.40 43.42 -18.15
N ALA A 9 0.07 44.15 -19.24
CA ALA A 9 0.68 45.44 -19.59
C ALA A 9 0.55 46.51 -18.49
N SER A 10 -0.55 46.53 -17.72
CA SER A 10 -0.73 47.46 -16.61
C SER A 10 0.24 47.24 -15.45
N ARG A 11 0.80 46.04 -15.29
CA ARG A 11 1.76 45.72 -14.20
C ARG A 11 3.18 46.28 -14.47
N TRP A 12 3.54 46.58 -15.70
CA TRP A 12 4.87 47.06 -16.07
C TRP A 12 4.92 48.58 -16.35
N HIS A 13 3.81 49.30 -16.10
CA HIS A 13 3.67 50.70 -16.49
C HIS A 13 4.79 51.61 -15.92
N ASP A 14 5.29 51.30 -14.75
CA ASP A 14 6.34 52.10 -14.09
C ASP A 14 7.77 51.66 -14.44
N ALA A 15 7.93 50.62 -15.27
CA ALA A 15 9.26 50.20 -15.73
C ALA A 15 9.79 51.10 -16.83
N PRO A 16 11.17 51.31 -16.95
CA PRO A 16 11.77 52.02 -18.08
C PRO A 16 11.35 51.41 -19.43
N LYS A 17 11.15 52.26 -20.45
CA LYS A 17 10.63 51.83 -21.75
C LYS A 17 11.33 50.60 -22.34
N ALA A 18 12.65 50.52 -22.31
CA ALA A 18 13.41 49.38 -22.83
C ALA A 18 13.14 48.07 -22.06
N GLN A 19 12.89 48.17 -20.76
CA GLN A 19 12.50 47.00 -19.94
C GLN A 19 11.05 46.62 -20.19
N ARG A 20 10.17 47.56 -20.41
CA ARG A 20 8.75 47.33 -20.69
C ARG A 20 8.56 46.55 -21.97
N ASP A 21 9.22 46.94 -23.06
CA ASP A 21 9.17 46.25 -24.35
C ASP A 21 9.62 44.78 -24.22
N TRP A 22 10.66 44.53 -23.39
CA TRP A 22 11.10 43.17 -23.07
C TRP A 22 10.06 42.39 -22.29
N LEU A 23 9.52 42.94 -21.21
CA LEU A 23 8.55 42.30 -20.34
C LEU A 23 7.26 41.97 -21.08
N GLU A 24 6.79 42.87 -21.93
CA GLU A 24 5.61 42.65 -22.76
C GLU A 24 5.79 41.51 -23.76
N ALA A 25 6.95 41.46 -24.44
CA ALA A 25 7.27 40.38 -25.34
C ALA A 25 7.42 39.04 -24.59
N TYR A 26 8.11 39.09 -23.44
CA TYR A 26 8.43 37.90 -22.63
C TYR A 26 7.17 37.22 -22.05
N TYR A 27 6.21 37.98 -21.53
CA TYR A 27 5.00 37.47 -20.94
C TYR A 27 3.77 37.48 -21.85
N ARG A 28 3.94 37.79 -23.12
CA ARG A 28 2.83 37.93 -24.11
C ARG A 28 1.93 36.71 -24.18
N GLN A 29 2.52 35.52 -24.10
CA GLN A 29 1.79 34.23 -24.19
C GLN A 29 1.40 33.65 -22.85
N ALA A 30 1.80 34.27 -21.75
CA ALA A 30 1.51 33.74 -20.41
C ALA A 30 0.05 33.97 -20.00
N SER A 31 -0.59 32.97 -19.41
CA SER A 31 -1.95 33.11 -18.90
C SER A 31 -1.98 34.02 -17.67
N ASN A 32 -3.08 34.78 -17.51
CA ASN A 32 -3.28 35.62 -16.33
C ASN A 32 -3.30 34.83 -15.04
N GLU A 33 -3.77 33.60 -15.07
CA GLU A 33 -3.80 32.69 -13.95
C GLU A 33 -2.39 32.39 -13.45
N VAL A 34 -1.48 32.01 -14.33
CA VAL A 34 -0.08 31.74 -14.00
C VAL A 34 0.65 33.01 -13.54
N ILE A 35 0.42 34.15 -14.21
CA ILE A 35 1.00 35.44 -13.81
C ILE A 35 0.54 35.84 -12.39
N SER A 36 -0.68 35.51 -12.00
CA SER A 36 -1.23 35.87 -10.69
C SER A 36 -0.60 35.15 -9.52
N LEU A 37 0.12 34.04 -9.76
CA LEU A 37 0.82 33.30 -8.73
C LEU A 37 2.05 34.04 -8.18
N PHE A 38 2.51 35.09 -8.86
CA PHE A 38 3.76 35.79 -8.53
C PHE A 38 3.52 37.29 -8.32
N SER A 39 4.34 37.90 -7.48
CA SER A 39 4.37 39.36 -7.37
C SER A 39 4.99 39.99 -8.63
N THR A 40 4.67 41.26 -8.86
CA THR A 40 5.23 42.01 -9.98
C THR A 40 6.77 42.05 -9.93
N SER A 41 7.36 42.22 -8.75
CA SER A 41 8.81 42.24 -8.57
C SER A 41 9.42 40.89 -8.98
N GLN A 42 8.84 39.76 -8.51
CA GLN A 42 9.34 38.42 -8.85
C GLN A 42 9.35 38.15 -10.37
N LEU A 43 8.32 38.61 -11.07
CA LEU A 43 8.22 38.48 -12.51
C LEU A 43 9.26 39.35 -13.24
N ILE A 44 9.43 40.60 -12.81
CA ILE A 44 10.43 41.51 -13.39
C ILE A 44 11.84 40.96 -13.19
N ASP A 45 12.19 40.59 -11.95
CA ASP A 45 13.51 40.07 -11.61
C ASP A 45 13.87 38.83 -12.42
N ALA A 46 12.90 37.91 -12.58
CA ALA A 46 13.10 36.70 -13.34
C ALA A 46 13.28 36.95 -14.84
N ALA A 47 12.45 37.82 -15.41
CA ALA A 47 12.58 38.17 -16.84
C ALA A 47 13.87 38.94 -17.17
N LEU A 48 14.32 39.81 -16.25
CA LEU A 48 15.59 40.53 -16.41
C LEU A 48 16.80 39.60 -16.21
N ALA A 49 16.75 38.67 -15.27
CA ALA A 49 17.78 37.63 -15.13
C ALA A 49 17.87 36.81 -16.43
N HIS A 50 16.74 36.45 -17.02
CA HIS A 50 16.68 35.70 -18.26
C HIS A 50 17.19 36.54 -19.45
N GLN A 51 16.88 37.84 -19.50
CA GLN A 51 17.48 38.77 -20.49
C GLN A 51 19.01 38.80 -20.40
N LYS A 52 19.55 38.84 -19.18
CA LYS A 52 21.01 38.80 -18.95
C LYS A 52 21.62 37.48 -19.42
N LEU A 53 20.96 36.35 -19.13
CA LEU A 53 21.38 35.04 -19.63
C LEU A 53 21.35 34.99 -21.15
N ALA A 54 20.31 35.55 -21.78
CA ALA A 54 20.13 35.58 -23.23
C ALA A 54 21.03 36.59 -23.95
N ALA A 55 21.73 37.50 -23.26
CA ALA A 55 22.59 38.50 -23.85
C ALA A 55 23.72 37.92 -24.72
N LYS A 56 24.20 36.73 -24.41
CA LYS A 56 25.09 35.94 -25.25
C LYS A 56 24.31 34.85 -25.96
N ALA A 57 24.59 34.63 -27.25
CA ALA A 57 23.96 33.53 -27.98
C ALA A 57 24.18 32.20 -27.28
N PRO A 58 23.17 31.31 -27.26
CA PRO A 58 23.35 30.02 -26.68
C PRO A 58 24.25 29.13 -27.53
N PRO A 59 24.98 28.18 -26.93
CA PRO A 59 25.60 27.09 -27.67
C PRO A 59 24.53 26.24 -28.35
N PRO A 60 24.87 25.39 -29.32
CA PRO A 60 23.90 24.62 -30.09
C PRO A 60 22.96 23.75 -29.24
N GLN A 61 23.41 23.22 -28.08
CA GLN A 61 22.60 22.47 -27.14
C GLN A 61 21.72 23.34 -26.22
N GLY A 62 21.94 24.65 -26.20
CA GLY A 62 21.33 25.56 -25.22
C GLY A 62 22.21 25.74 -23.99
N LYS A 63 21.75 26.59 -23.08
CA LYS A 63 22.36 26.83 -21.76
C LYS A 63 21.28 26.98 -20.70
N ALA A 64 21.62 26.60 -19.47
CA ALA A 64 20.76 26.66 -18.32
C ALA A 64 21.41 27.40 -17.16
N GLU A 65 20.62 28.12 -16.38
CA GLU A 65 21.05 28.81 -15.16
C GLU A 65 20.03 28.55 -14.04
N TRP A 66 20.54 28.29 -12.85
CA TRP A 66 19.74 28.08 -11.64
C TRP A 66 19.80 29.33 -10.79
N LEU A 67 18.61 29.77 -10.33
CA LEU A 67 18.45 30.84 -9.38
C LEU A 67 17.68 30.32 -8.17
N THR A 68 18.09 30.75 -6.98
CA THR A 68 17.31 30.54 -5.77
C THR A 68 16.07 31.43 -5.80
N GLY A 69 14.93 30.88 -5.39
CA GLY A 69 13.69 31.62 -5.25
C GLY A 69 13.62 32.39 -3.90
N PRO A 70 12.55 33.16 -3.67
CA PRO A 70 12.38 33.94 -2.45
C PRO A 70 12.07 33.10 -1.20
N GLY A 71 11.55 31.91 -1.36
CA GLY A 71 11.20 30.98 -0.29
C GLY A 71 12.22 29.86 -0.08
N PRO A 72 12.19 29.21 1.09
CA PRO A 72 12.99 28.02 1.30
C PRO A 72 12.54 26.91 0.35
N ARG A 73 13.49 26.26 -0.32
CA ARG A 73 13.24 25.19 -1.31
C ARG A 73 12.59 25.66 -2.62
N GLU A 74 12.54 26.96 -2.87
CA GLU A 74 12.09 27.50 -4.15
C GLU A 74 13.30 27.76 -5.06
N TYR A 75 13.18 27.31 -6.30
CA TYR A 75 14.21 27.50 -7.33
C TYR A 75 13.57 27.96 -8.63
N ARG A 76 14.40 28.60 -9.47
CA ARG A 76 14.04 28.96 -10.83
C ARG A 76 15.12 28.43 -11.79
N LEU A 77 14.66 27.65 -12.76
CA LEU A 77 15.48 27.23 -13.88
C LEU A 77 15.21 28.16 -15.06
N LEU A 78 16.25 28.77 -15.56
CA LEU A 78 16.22 29.58 -16.79
C LEU A 78 17.01 28.87 -17.87
N THR A 79 16.43 28.68 -19.06
CA THR A 79 17.14 28.09 -20.20
C THR A 79 16.97 28.94 -21.43
N VAL A 80 18.05 29.07 -22.21
CA VAL A 80 18.08 29.74 -23.52
C VAL A 80 18.58 28.72 -24.53
N CYS A 81 17.74 28.36 -25.48
CA CYS A 81 18.01 27.33 -26.48
C CYS A 81 17.60 27.83 -27.87
N PRO A 82 18.27 27.41 -28.96
CA PRO A 82 17.64 27.46 -30.28
C PRO A 82 16.27 26.78 -30.19
N ASP A 83 15.24 27.36 -30.84
CA ASP A 83 13.89 26.80 -30.76
C ASP A 83 13.82 25.41 -31.39
N ARG A 84 13.28 24.44 -30.62
CA ARG A 84 13.17 23.04 -31.01
C ARG A 84 11.92 22.39 -30.36
N PRO A 85 11.36 21.38 -31.01
CA PRO A 85 10.28 20.57 -30.36
C PRO A 85 10.78 19.90 -29.10
N PHE A 86 9.85 19.58 -28.17
CA PHE A 86 10.07 18.81 -26.95
C PHE A 86 10.96 19.44 -25.86
N LEU A 87 11.36 20.71 -25.97
CA LEU A 87 12.19 21.37 -24.95
C LEU A 87 11.53 21.41 -23.58
N VAL A 88 10.27 21.86 -23.50
CA VAL A 88 9.54 21.99 -22.24
C VAL A 88 9.30 20.60 -21.63
N ASP A 89 8.84 19.63 -22.42
CA ASP A 89 8.56 18.28 -21.98
C ASP A 89 9.82 17.60 -21.42
N THR A 90 10.95 17.77 -22.10
CA THR A 90 12.25 17.23 -21.69
C THR A 90 12.71 17.81 -20.35
N LEU A 91 12.65 19.14 -20.19
CA LEU A 91 13.04 19.79 -18.94
C LEU A 91 12.13 19.38 -17.78
N GLN A 92 10.80 19.35 -17.99
CA GLN A 92 9.85 18.92 -16.97
C GLN A 92 10.01 17.45 -16.62
N LEU A 93 10.33 16.59 -17.59
CA LEU A 93 10.63 15.18 -17.37
C LEU A 93 11.85 15.01 -16.46
N THR A 94 12.95 15.70 -16.79
CA THR A 94 14.18 15.66 -16.00
C THR A 94 13.94 16.14 -14.57
N LEU A 95 13.24 17.27 -14.38
CA LEU A 95 12.88 17.81 -13.08
C LEU A 95 12.07 16.80 -12.25
N ARG A 96 11.06 16.17 -12.84
CA ARG A 96 10.21 15.17 -12.16
C ARG A 96 11.00 13.95 -11.71
N ARG A 97 11.95 13.47 -12.49
CA ARG A 97 12.83 12.34 -12.13
C ARG A 97 13.66 12.60 -10.89
N HIS A 98 14.04 13.85 -10.67
CA HIS A 98 14.76 14.29 -9.47
C HIS A 98 13.84 14.74 -8.33
N GLY A 99 12.53 14.48 -8.44
CA GLY A 99 11.54 14.80 -7.39
C GLY A 99 11.23 16.30 -7.26
N ALA A 100 11.59 17.12 -8.25
CA ALA A 100 11.27 18.53 -8.26
C ALA A 100 9.82 18.76 -8.72
N GLN A 101 9.07 19.54 -7.96
CA GLN A 101 7.69 19.90 -8.28
C GLN A 101 7.66 21.20 -9.08
N VAL A 102 7.18 21.15 -10.31
CA VAL A 102 6.98 22.32 -11.15
C VAL A 102 5.75 23.09 -10.68
N ILE A 103 5.92 24.40 -10.38
CA ILE A 103 4.87 25.32 -9.98
C ILE A 103 4.31 26.05 -11.20
N ALA A 104 5.19 26.58 -12.04
CA ALA A 104 4.81 27.33 -13.24
C ALA A 104 5.92 27.27 -14.30
N THR A 105 5.50 27.33 -15.56
CA THR A 105 6.42 27.38 -16.71
C THR A 105 6.03 28.55 -17.62
N PHE A 106 7.01 29.36 -17.96
CA PHE A 106 6.89 30.38 -18.99
C PHE A 106 7.81 30.01 -20.15
N HIS A 107 7.32 30.09 -21.37
CA HIS A 107 8.06 29.69 -22.58
C HIS A 107 7.89 30.73 -23.71
N PRO A 108 8.45 31.93 -23.57
CA PRO A 108 8.49 32.85 -24.70
C PRO A 108 9.46 32.35 -25.79
N GLN A 109 9.00 32.38 -27.01
CA GLN A 109 9.78 32.12 -28.22
C GLN A 109 10.03 33.48 -28.88
N LEU A 110 11.30 33.90 -28.91
CA LEU A 110 11.69 35.25 -29.31
C LEU A 110 12.81 35.24 -30.36
N ARG A 111 12.77 36.21 -31.29
CA ARG A 111 13.93 36.55 -32.13
C ARG A 111 14.71 37.64 -31.43
N LEU A 112 15.99 37.42 -31.19
CA LEU A 112 16.79 38.27 -30.32
C LEU A 112 17.87 38.98 -31.15
N ASP A 113 17.82 40.32 -31.14
CA ASP A 113 18.84 41.17 -31.74
C ASP A 113 19.95 41.50 -30.73
N ARG A 114 21.16 41.04 -31.02
CA ARG A 114 22.38 41.22 -30.23
C ARG A 114 23.38 42.18 -30.89
N SER A 115 22.95 42.89 -31.92
CA SER A 115 23.85 43.82 -32.68
C SER A 115 24.17 45.09 -31.88
N GLY A 116 23.34 45.47 -30.91
CA GLY A 116 23.49 46.65 -30.07
C GLY A 116 24.15 46.38 -28.72
N LYS A 117 24.32 47.45 -27.90
CA LYS A 117 24.80 47.34 -26.51
C LYS A 117 23.81 46.63 -25.58
N THR A 118 22.51 46.59 -25.90
CA THR A 118 21.45 45.98 -25.12
C THR A 118 20.73 45.00 -25.99
N LEU A 119 20.41 43.81 -25.42
CA LEU A 119 19.57 42.79 -26.05
C LEU A 119 18.18 43.35 -26.30
N LYS A 120 17.68 43.23 -27.52
CA LYS A 120 16.32 43.63 -27.91
C LYS A 120 15.61 42.48 -28.56
N VAL A 121 14.28 42.52 -28.51
CA VAL A 121 13.42 41.66 -29.32
C VAL A 121 13.41 42.23 -30.73
N GLY A 122 13.77 41.43 -31.72
CA GLY A 122 13.83 41.80 -33.15
C GLY A 122 12.83 40.98 -33.96
N ASP A 123 12.71 41.35 -35.23
CA ASP A 123 11.86 40.61 -36.19
C ASP A 123 12.69 39.61 -37.01
N ASP A 124 14.01 39.83 -37.11
CA ASP A 124 14.95 39.02 -37.87
C ASP A 124 15.86 38.16 -36.98
N GLY A 125 16.40 37.06 -37.51
CA GLY A 125 17.31 36.16 -36.82
C GLY A 125 16.65 34.82 -36.42
N PRO A 126 17.43 33.89 -35.85
CA PRO A 126 16.93 32.61 -35.44
C PRO A 126 15.92 32.76 -34.28
N LEU A 127 14.91 31.92 -34.28
CA LEU A 127 13.97 31.82 -33.16
C LEU A 127 14.63 31.09 -31.99
N GLU A 128 14.53 31.67 -30.80
CA GLU A 128 15.08 31.09 -29.58
C GLU A 128 13.98 30.86 -28.57
N SER A 129 14.01 29.72 -27.91
CA SER A 129 13.15 29.36 -26.78
C SER A 129 13.81 29.80 -25.48
N LEU A 130 13.10 30.67 -24.75
CA LEU A 130 13.48 31.07 -23.39
C LEU A 130 12.51 30.37 -22.43
N ILE A 131 12.99 29.37 -21.70
CA ILE A 131 12.09 28.61 -20.79
C ILE A 131 12.47 28.96 -19.37
N GLN A 132 11.48 29.47 -18.62
CA GLN A 132 11.58 29.75 -17.19
C GLN A 132 10.66 28.82 -16.45
N ILE A 133 11.22 28.01 -15.55
CA ILE A 133 10.46 27.07 -14.72
C ILE A 133 10.64 27.45 -13.26
N HIS A 134 9.52 27.74 -12.59
CA HIS A 134 9.48 27.87 -11.14
C HIS A 134 9.20 26.52 -10.53
N LEU A 135 9.96 26.15 -9.52
CA LEU A 135 9.84 24.83 -8.92
C LEU A 135 10.06 24.85 -7.40
N GLN A 136 9.44 23.91 -6.73
CA GLN A 136 9.70 23.54 -5.35
C GLN A 136 10.50 22.24 -5.32
N TRP A 137 11.64 22.26 -4.63
CA TRP A 137 12.52 21.11 -4.57
C TRP A 137 13.32 21.10 -3.27
N ALA A 138 13.55 19.89 -2.74
CA ALA A 138 14.39 19.68 -1.57
C ALA A 138 15.43 18.61 -1.93
N PRO A 139 16.59 19.01 -2.47
CA PRO A 139 17.67 18.07 -2.73
C PRO A 139 18.12 17.42 -1.40
N ALA A 140 18.48 16.13 -1.45
CA ALA A 140 18.98 15.43 -0.28
C ALA A 140 20.33 16.03 0.17
N ASP A 141 21.17 16.41 -0.79
CA ASP A 141 22.50 16.96 -0.59
C ASP A 141 22.98 17.76 -1.83
N ALA A 142 24.20 18.25 -1.78
CA ALA A 142 24.82 18.98 -2.89
C ALA A 142 25.11 18.12 -4.14
N ASP A 143 25.26 16.81 -3.95
CA ASP A 143 25.49 15.88 -5.06
C ASP A 143 24.20 15.64 -5.84
N ALA A 144 23.05 15.55 -5.16
CA ALA A 144 21.74 15.51 -5.80
C ALA A 144 21.46 16.77 -6.63
N GLU A 145 21.86 17.97 -6.12
CA GLU A 145 21.75 19.22 -6.89
C GLU A 145 22.64 19.21 -8.12
N ARG A 146 23.88 18.75 -8.00
CA ARG A 146 24.81 18.61 -9.13
C ARG A 146 24.29 17.63 -10.16
N ALA A 147 23.83 16.46 -9.74
CA ALA A 147 23.27 15.43 -10.61
C ALA A 147 22.09 15.96 -11.45
N LEU A 148 21.19 16.75 -10.85
CA LEU A 148 20.09 17.37 -11.61
C LEU A 148 20.59 18.37 -12.65
N ARG A 149 21.58 19.21 -12.31
CA ARG A 149 22.15 20.19 -13.25
C ARG A 149 22.84 19.50 -14.42
N ASP A 150 23.59 18.45 -14.16
CA ASP A 150 24.28 17.66 -15.18
C ASP A 150 23.23 16.93 -16.06
N ASP A 151 22.19 16.35 -15.48
CA ASP A 151 21.12 15.66 -16.20
C ASP A 151 20.32 16.61 -17.12
N ILE A 152 20.07 17.84 -16.72
CA ILE A 152 19.48 18.88 -17.59
C ILE A 152 20.37 19.16 -18.77
N THR A 153 21.67 19.33 -18.53
CA THR A 153 22.64 19.64 -19.60
C THR A 153 22.74 18.51 -20.63
N GLU A 154 22.78 17.25 -20.12
CA GLU A 154 22.78 16.04 -20.96
C GLU A 154 21.48 15.89 -21.75
N SER A 155 20.33 16.09 -21.10
CA SER A 155 19.01 15.96 -21.75
C SER A 155 18.82 16.97 -22.87
N LEU A 156 19.31 18.21 -22.69
CA LEU A 156 19.32 19.22 -23.75
C LEU A 156 20.26 18.84 -24.90
N ALA A 157 21.42 18.24 -24.61
CA ALA A 157 22.34 17.75 -25.62
C ALA A 157 21.76 16.56 -26.40
N GLU A 158 21.12 15.62 -25.72
CA GLU A 158 20.40 14.49 -26.34
C GLU A 158 19.30 15.02 -27.28
N LEU A 159 18.45 15.93 -26.78
CA LEU A 159 17.39 16.56 -27.59
C LEU A 159 17.93 17.21 -28.86
N ARG A 160 19.03 17.92 -28.73
CA ARG A 160 19.70 18.53 -29.91
C ARG A 160 20.05 17.45 -30.95
N HIS A 161 20.68 16.36 -30.52
CA HIS A 161 21.08 15.28 -31.43
C HIS A 161 19.88 14.61 -32.12
N LEU A 162 18.77 14.47 -31.41
CA LEU A 162 17.53 13.93 -31.98
C LEU A 162 16.99 14.84 -33.10
N VAL A 163 16.94 16.13 -32.84
CA VAL A 163 16.37 17.09 -33.79
C VAL A 163 17.30 17.29 -34.98
N ASP A 164 18.63 17.43 -34.74
CA ASP A 164 19.61 17.64 -35.80
C ASP A 164 19.71 16.45 -36.79
N ASP A 165 19.53 15.19 -36.27
CA ASP A 165 19.61 13.97 -37.06
C ASP A 165 18.22 13.42 -37.49
N PHE A 166 17.10 14.11 -37.20
CA PHE A 166 15.76 13.62 -37.45
C PHE A 166 15.51 13.28 -38.94
N GLU A 167 15.81 14.23 -39.84
CA GLU A 167 15.59 14.00 -41.28
C GLU A 167 16.54 12.94 -41.86
N PRO A 168 17.83 12.87 -41.50
CA PRO A 168 18.68 11.72 -41.81
C PRO A 168 18.12 10.38 -41.33
N MET A 169 17.53 10.31 -40.14
CA MET A 169 16.91 9.08 -39.61
C MET A 169 15.64 8.68 -40.40
N CYS A 170 14.79 9.65 -40.74
CA CYS A 170 13.65 9.46 -41.62
C CYS A 170 14.06 8.97 -43.01
N LYS A 171 15.16 9.54 -43.56
CA LYS A 171 15.71 9.09 -44.83
C LYS A 171 16.16 7.62 -44.76
N ALA A 172 16.86 7.23 -43.70
CA ALA A 172 17.30 5.86 -43.52
C ALA A 172 16.10 4.87 -43.49
N ALA A 173 14.96 5.26 -42.87
CA ALA A 173 13.75 4.47 -42.89
C ALA A 173 13.15 4.34 -44.30
N ARG A 174 13.07 5.42 -45.08
CA ARG A 174 12.61 5.41 -46.49
C ARG A 174 13.54 4.59 -47.39
N ASP A 175 14.85 4.71 -47.21
CA ASP A 175 15.84 3.92 -47.95
C ASP A 175 15.68 2.41 -47.65
N THR A 176 15.44 2.08 -46.37
CA THR A 176 15.16 0.69 -45.95
C THR A 176 13.83 0.17 -46.54
N ALA A 177 12.78 1.01 -46.52
CA ALA A 177 11.51 0.66 -47.16
C ALA A 177 11.68 0.40 -48.67
N THR A 178 12.50 1.17 -49.35
CA THR A 178 12.83 0.98 -50.79
C THR A 178 13.57 -0.32 -50.97
N ALA A 179 14.55 -0.64 -50.12
CA ALA A 179 15.25 -1.93 -50.20
C ALA A 179 14.31 -3.12 -49.95
N CYS A 180 13.36 -3.01 -49.02
CA CYS A 180 12.34 -4.06 -48.82
C CYS A 180 11.46 -4.28 -50.06
N ARG A 181 11.06 -3.21 -50.77
CA ARG A 181 10.28 -3.35 -52.01
C ARG A 181 11.06 -4.00 -53.15
N ALA A 182 12.39 -3.94 -53.11
CA ALA A 182 13.24 -4.61 -54.10
C ALA A 182 13.47 -6.08 -53.80
N VAL A 183 12.96 -6.63 -52.73
CA VAL A 183 13.04 -8.07 -52.42
C VAL A 183 12.29 -8.88 -53.47
N ILE A 184 13.00 -9.79 -54.14
CA ILE A 184 12.49 -10.59 -55.26
C ILE A 184 12.08 -12.01 -54.87
N GLN A 185 12.49 -12.47 -53.67
CA GLN A 185 12.16 -13.81 -53.17
C GLN A 185 10.65 -13.92 -52.92
N GLU A 186 9.99 -14.84 -53.62
CA GLU A 186 8.53 -14.96 -53.64
C GLU A 186 7.94 -15.28 -52.28
N ASP A 187 8.64 -16.03 -51.42
CA ASP A 187 8.25 -16.36 -50.06
C ASP A 187 8.37 -15.19 -49.06
N LEU A 188 9.14 -14.16 -49.38
CA LEU A 188 9.35 -12.96 -48.54
C LEU A 188 8.65 -11.73 -49.08
N LYS A 189 8.17 -11.75 -50.31
CA LYS A 189 7.68 -10.59 -51.04
C LYS A 189 6.49 -9.89 -50.37
N GLU A 190 5.53 -10.65 -49.88
CA GLU A 190 4.36 -10.10 -49.17
C GLU A 190 4.76 -9.46 -47.84
N GLU A 191 5.59 -10.16 -47.04
CA GLU A 191 6.11 -9.61 -45.79
C GLU A 191 6.97 -8.35 -46.01
N ALA A 192 7.83 -8.38 -47.03
CA ALA A 192 8.67 -7.25 -47.40
C ALA A 192 7.85 -6.01 -47.81
N ALA A 193 6.74 -6.21 -48.54
CA ALA A 193 5.83 -5.14 -48.90
C ALA A 193 5.14 -4.51 -47.68
N GLU A 194 4.72 -5.34 -46.72
CA GLU A 194 4.14 -4.84 -45.44
C GLU A 194 5.18 -4.14 -44.57
N VAL A 195 6.42 -4.64 -44.50
CA VAL A 195 7.53 -3.99 -43.83
C VAL A 195 7.81 -2.61 -44.44
N ALA A 196 7.84 -2.53 -45.79
CA ALA A 196 8.04 -1.26 -46.48
C ALA A 196 6.89 -0.27 -46.17
N ALA A 197 5.65 -0.72 -46.20
CA ALA A 197 4.49 0.11 -45.86
C ALA A 197 4.54 0.59 -44.39
N PHE A 198 5.02 -0.26 -43.49
CA PHE A 198 5.18 0.10 -42.09
C PHE A 198 6.27 1.16 -41.88
N LEU A 199 7.39 1.03 -42.54
CA LEU A 199 8.47 2.02 -42.44
C LEU A 199 8.06 3.40 -43.00
N ASP A 200 7.30 3.44 -44.11
CA ASP A 200 6.74 4.70 -44.61
C ASP A 200 5.74 5.30 -43.62
N TRP A 201 4.85 4.46 -43.07
CA TRP A 201 3.89 4.89 -42.05
C TRP A 201 4.60 5.46 -40.78
N LEU A 202 5.73 4.88 -40.34
CA LEU A 202 6.51 5.42 -39.23
C LEU A 202 6.96 6.87 -39.48
N VAL A 203 7.41 7.17 -40.71
CA VAL A 203 7.89 8.49 -41.10
C VAL A 203 6.75 9.52 -41.21
N GLU A 204 5.51 9.08 -41.43
CA GLU A 204 4.31 9.92 -41.47
C GLU A 204 3.83 10.38 -40.08
N SER A 205 4.76 10.75 -39.19
CA SER A 205 4.51 11.26 -37.81
C SER A 205 3.99 10.21 -36.82
N HIS A 206 4.18 8.92 -37.09
CA HIS A 206 3.76 7.85 -36.19
C HIS A 206 4.89 7.36 -35.28
N PHE A 207 6.13 7.80 -35.50
CA PHE A 207 7.27 7.43 -34.70
C PHE A 207 8.27 8.59 -34.50
N THR A 208 8.66 8.84 -33.26
CA THR A 208 9.71 9.78 -32.93
C THR A 208 11.03 9.03 -32.87
N PHE A 209 11.88 9.23 -33.89
CA PHE A 209 13.16 8.57 -33.99
C PHE A 209 14.16 9.12 -32.99
N PHE A 210 14.82 8.24 -32.22
CA PHE A 210 15.90 8.57 -31.28
C PHE A 210 17.26 8.14 -31.80
N ALA A 211 17.30 7.02 -32.52
CA ALA A 211 18.52 6.50 -33.09
C ALA A 211 18.23 5.57 -34.28
N VAL A 212 19.19 5.50 -35.19
CA VAL A 212 19.29 4.46 -36.21
C VAL A 212 20.61 3.75 -36.05
N GLN A 213 20.58 2.44 -35.99
CA GLN A 213 21.73 1.60 -35.70
C GLN A 213 21.81 0.46 -36.73
N PRO A 214 22.54 0.63 -37.84
CA PRO A 214 22.82 -0.45 -38.77
C PRO A 214 23.87 -1.41 -38.19
N THR A 215 23.77 -2.67 -38.56
CA THR A 215 24.78 -3.71 -38.35
C THR A 215 25.13 -4.37 -39.67
N GLN A 216 26.34 -4.92 -39.75
CA GLN A 216 26.81 -5.69 -40.89
C GLN A 216 27.53 -6.93 -40.42
N ARG A 217 27.56 -7.96 -41.27
CA ARG A 217 28.23 -9.21 -40.99
C ARG A 217 29.75 -9.00 -41.00
N SER A 218 30.42 -9.41 -39.93
CA SER A 218 31.89 -9.32 -39.89
C SER A 218 32.50 -10.45 -40.69
N PRO A 219 33.46 -10.17 -41.57
CA PRO A 219 34.19 -11.21 -42.31
C PRO A 219 34.93 -12.15 -41.33
N GLY A 220 34.53 -13.44 -41.28
CA GLY A 220 35.19 -14.45 -40.47
C GLY A 220 34.75 -14.58 -39.01
N ALA A 221 33.76 -13.81 -38.56
CA ALA A 221 33.14 -13.96 -37.23
C ALA A 221 31.71 -14.52 -37.37
N SER A 222 31.30 -15.33 -36.37
CA SER A 222 29.91 -15.72 -36.20
C SER A 222 29.13 -14.58 -35.53
N GLY A 223 28.62 -13.63 -36.32
CA GLY A 223 27.80 -12.55 -35.76
C GLY A 223 27.81 -11.24 -36.56
N PHE A 224 27.07 -10.26 -36.06
CA PHE A 224 26.92 -8.96 -36.70
C PHE A 224 27.57 -7.89 -35.80
N GLU A 225 28.29 -6.97 -36.43
CA GLU A 225 28.92 -5.84 -35.74
C GLU A 225 28.18 -4.55 -36.09
N ARG A 226 28.19 -3.61 -35.16
CA ARG A 226 27.61 -2.27 -35.35
C ARG A 226 28.42 -1.50 -36.35
N ASP A 227 27.75 -0.90 -37.31
CA ASP A 227 28.35 0.12 -38.18
C ASP A 227 28.29 1.49 -37.49
N GLU A 228 29.37 1.82 -36.77
CA GLU A 228 29.46 3.10 -36.07
C GLU A 228 29.42 4.31 -37.00
N GLY A 229 29.95 4.17 -38.23
CA GLY A 229 30.03 5.23 -39.22
C GLY A 229 28.68 5.60 -39.83
N ALA A 230 27.75 4.63 -39.89
CA ALA A 230 26.40 4.82 -40.42
C ALA A 230 25.34 4.96 -39.32
N SER A 231 25.71 4.92 -38.04
CA SER A 231 24.82 5.14 -36.92
C SER A 231 24.41 6.59 -36.76
N LEU A 232 23.12 6.87 -36.50
CA LEU A 232 22.53 8.21 -36.41
C LEU A 232 21.85 8.42 -35.03
N GLY A 233 21.56 9.69 -34.73
CA GLY A 233 20.88 10.06 -33.49
C GLY A 233 21.74 9.73 -32.26
N LEU A 234 21.13 9.22 -31.21
CA LEU A 234 21.85 8.86 -29.98
C LEU A 234 22.73 7.61 -30.12
N ALA A 235 22.61 6.83 -31.21
CA ALA A 235 23.50 5.70 -31.50
C ALA A 235 24.81 6.12 -32.17
N ALA A 236 24.96 7.37 -32.62
CA ALA A 236 26.19 7.84 -33.24
C ALA A 236 27.37 7.84 -32.26
N LYS A 237 28.59 7.67 -32.76
CA LYS A 237 29.81 7.57 -31.97
C LYS A 237 29.95 8.72 -30.99
N GLY A 238 30.31 8.42 -29.75
CA GLY A 238 30.50 9.42 -28.67
C GLY A 238 29.22 9.97 -28.07
N ARG A 239 28.04 9.42 -28.43
CA ARG A 239 26.75 9.78 -27.85
C ARG A 239 26.31 8.69 -26.86
N ARG A 240 25.31 8.98 -26.02
CA ARG A 240 24.90 8.10 -24.88
C ARG A 240 24.52 6.67 -25.31
N LEU A 241 23.63 6.52 -26.29
CA LEU A 241 23.21 5.18 -26.73
C LEU A 241 24.32 4.38 -27.45
N ALA A 242 25.35 5.07 -27.94
CA ALA A 242 26.50 4.41 -28.52
C ALA A 242 27.34 3.62 -27.49
N HIS A 243 27.23 4.01 -26.21
CA HIS A 243 27.96 3.38 -25.08
C HIS A 243 27.08 2.42 -24.27
N THR A 244 25.77 2.35 -24.52
CA THR A 244 24.89 1.42 -23.85
C THR A 244 24.78 0.13 -24.63
N ASP A 245 25.56 -0.89 -24.22
CA ASP A 245 25.40 -2.27 -24.69
C ASP A 245 24.04 -2.86 -24.30
N ASP A 246 23.31 -2.20 -23.38
CA ASP A 246 22.05 -2.63 -22.80
C ASP A 246 20.81 -2.51 -23.70
N LEU A 247 20.89 -1.76 -24.81
CA LEU A 247 19.75 -1.63 -25.74
C LEU A 247 19.33 -2.96 -26.34
N MET A 248 20.29 -3.85 -26.46
CA MET A 248 20.13 -5.24 -26.84
C MET A 248 21.20 -6.04 -26.09
N ALA A 249 20.93 -6.35 -24.85
CA ALA A 249 21.79 -7.21 -24.07
C ALA A 249 21.86 -8.58 -24.73
N GLN A 250 22.97 -8.90 -25.31
CA GLN A 250 23.43 -10.19 -25.76
C GLN A 250 23.45 -10.42 -27.29
N ARG A 251 24.63 -10.77 -27.77
CA ARG A 251 24.86 -11.36 -29.10
C ARG A 251 23.87 -12.48 -29.42
N SER A 252 23.49 -13.30 -28.44
CA SER A 252 22.52 -14.38 -28.57
C SER A 252 21.10 -13.95 -29.00
N GLU A 253 20.70 -12.71 -28.75
CA GLU A 253 19.41 -12.17 -29.18
C GLU A 253 19.41 -11.79 -30.66
N LEU A 254 20.50 -11.21 -31.11
CA LEU A 254 20.68 -10.89 -32.52
C LEU A 254 20.74 -12.16 -33.35
N ASP A 255 21.46 -13.18 -32.89
CA ASP A 255 21.56 -14.49 -33.53
C ASP A 255 20.19 -15.15 -33.62
N ARG A 256 19.40 -15.20 -32.55
CA ARG A 256 18.01 -15.73 -32.55
C ARG A 256 17.08 -14.98 -33.52
N TYR A 257 17.24 -13.66 -33.61
CA TYR A 257 16.45 -12.88 -34.56
C TYR A 257 16.89 -13.19 -36.00
N THR A 258 18.18 -13.31 -36.25
CA THR A 258 18.74 -13.60 -37.57
C THR A 258 18.29 -14.97 -38.07
N ASP A 259 18.20 -15.96 -37.18
CA ASP A 259 17.73 -17.33 -37.48
C ASP A 259 16.19 -17.41 -37.69
N SER A 260 15.44 -16.39 -37.25
CA SER A 260 14.00 -16.34 -37.48
C SER A 260 13.68 -16.09 -38.95
N ARG A 261 12.52 -16.59 -39.42
CA ARG A 261 12.07 -16.31 -40.80
C ARG A 261 11.51 -14.90 -41.02
N ARG A 262 11.31 -14.12 -39.94
CA ARG A 262 10.68 -12.79 -40.01
C ARG A 262 11.67 -11.71 -40.46
N LEU A 263 11.25 -10.83 -41.35
CA LEU A 263 12.01 -9.71 -41.82
C LEU A 263 12.04 -8.55 -40.81
N LEU A 264 10.98 -8.36 -40.04
CA LEU A 264 10.86 -7.29 -39.07
C LEU A 264 10.40 -7.80 -37.71
N VAL A 265 10.99 -7.26 -36.65
CA VAL A 265 10.58 -7.48 -35.26
C VAL A 265 10.49 -6.15 -34.54
N VAL A 266 9.37 -5.93 -33.83
CA VAL A 266 9.18 -4.82 -32.91
C VAL A 266 9.35 -5.33 -31.49
N THR A 267 10.24 -4.70 -30.73
CA THR A 267 10.48 -5.02 -29.32
C THR A 267 10.55 -3.74 -28.50
N GLN A 268 10.57 -3.86 -27.20
CA GLN A 268 10.78 -2.74 -26.30
C GLN A 268 12.12 -2.92 -25.58
N SER A 269 12.90 -1.86 -25.45
CA SER A 269 14.20 -1.89 -24.78
C SER A 269 14.03 -1.84 -23.24
N THR A 270 15.14 -1.99 -22.53
CA THR A 270 15.22 -1.73 -21.07
C THR A 270 15.57 -0.28 -20.76
N VAL A 271 15.91 0.52 -21.78
CA VAL A 271 16.33 1.92 -21.64
C VAL A 271 15.12 2.85 -21.74
N ARG A 272 14.97 3.72 -20.74
CA ARG A 272 13.96 4.80 -20.75
C ARG A 272 14.44 6.01 -21.52
N ALA A 273 13.54 6.61 -22.28
CA ALA A 273 13.77 7.89 -22.93
C ALA A 273 13.98 8.99 -21.89
N ARG A 274 14.99 9.84 -22.07
CA ARG A 274 15.24 11.05 -21.25
C ARG A 274 14.68 12.32 -21.90
N VAL A 275 14.21 12.19 -23.11
CA VAL A 275 13.67 13.26 -23.93
C VAL A 275 12.22 12.94 -24.26
N HIS A 276 11.36 13.94 -24.30
CA HIS A 276 9.96 13.88 -24.69
C HIS A 276 9.07 13.21 -23.61
N HIS A 277 9.07 11.87 -23.49
CA HIS A 277 8.23 11.10 -22.53
C HIS A 277 9.06 10.14 -21.70
N ASP A 278 8.59 9.83 -20.47
CA ASP A 278 9.21 8.81 -19.60
C ASP A 278 8.73 7.41 -19.97
N GLU A 279 9.07 6.98 -21.16
CA GLU A 279 8.71 5.66 -21.66
C GLU A 279 9.94 4.86 -22.05
N LEU A 280 9.79 3.53 -22.06
CA LEU A 280 10.82 2.64 -22.54
C LEU A 280 10.88 2.73 -24.06
N LEU A 281 12.12 2.83 -24.61
CA LEU A 281 12.31 2.97 -26.02
C LEU A 281 11.84 1.72 -26.78
N ASP A 282 11.08 1.90 -27.84
CA ASP A 282 10.74 0.86 -28.78
C ASP A 282 11.88 0.64 -29.79
N VAL A 283 12.11 -0.62 -30.14
CA VAL A 283 13.16 -1.03 -31.09
C VAL A 283 12.52 -1.81 -32.22
N ILE A 284 12.64 -1.25 -33.42
CA ILE A 284 12.17 -1.85 -34.67
C ILE A 284 13.41 -2.33 -35.42
N SER A 285 13.56 -3.65 -35.49
CA SER A 285 14.68 -4.30 -36.17
C SER A 285 14.24 -4.83 -37.52
N VAL A 286 14.94 -4.48 -38.60
CA VAL A 286 14.67 -4.92 -39.97
C VAL A 286 15.91 -5.64 -40.51
N LYS A 287 15.75 -6.81 -41.13
CA LYS A 287 16.83 -7.53 -41.80
C LYS A 287 17.22 -6.83 -43.10
N ARG A 288 18.52 -6.79 -43.35
CA ARG A 288 19.08 -6.40 -44.62
C ARG A 288 19.47 -7.66 -45.39
N LEU A 289 18.93 -7.81 -46.61
CA LEU A 289 19.16 -8.95 -47.45
C LEU A 289 20.04 -8.56 -48.64
N ASP A 290 20.81 -9.50 -49.13
CA ASP A 290 21.44 -9.39 -50.44
C ASP A 290 20.50 -9.84 -51.58
N GLU A 291 21.02 -9.82 -52.85
CA GLU A 291 20.24 -10.25 -54.02
C GLU A 291 19.85 -11.75 -53.98
N GLN A 292 20.55 -12.55 -53.21
CA GLN A 292 20.30 -13.96 -53.01
C GLN A 292 19.28 -14.24 -51.90
N GLY A 293 18.91 -13.22 -51.10
CA GLY A 293 18.02 -13.31 -49.95
C GLY A 293 18.72 -13.67 -48.64
N GLU A 294 20.04 -13.72 -48.64
CA GLU A 294 20.82 -13.98 -47.43
C GLU A 294 20.92 -12.73 -46.53
N VAL A 295 20.89 -12.92 -45.22
CA VAL A 295 20.97 -11.85 -44.26
C VAL A 295 22.40 -11.30 -44.16
N ILE A 296 22.62 -10.09 -44.65
CA ILE A 296 23.92 -9.41 -44.61
C ILE A 296 24.07 -8.44 -43.43
N GLY A 297 22.99 -8.18 -42.71
CA GLY A 297 22.97 -7.27 -41.54
C GLY A 297 21.55 -6.99 -41.08
N THR A 298 21.46 -6.08 -40.11
CA THR A 298 20.18 -5.54 -39.67
C THR A 298 20.26 -4.02 -39.59
N ILE A 299 19.12 -3.36 -39.61
CA ILE A 299 19.01 -1.94 -39.26
C ILE A 299 17.96 -1.80 -38.17
N ARG A 300 18.29 -1.08 -37.11
CA ARG A 300 17.42 -0.84 -35.97
C ARG A 300 17.01 0.62 -35.92
N PHE A 301 15.71 0.83 -35.86
CA PHE A 301 15.11 2.13 -35.57
C PHE A 301 14.67 2.13 -34.12
N ILE A 302 15.20 3.06 -33.33
CA ILE A 302 14.99 3.16 -31.89
C ILE A 302 14.28 4.49 -31.63
N GLY A 303 13.21 4.47 -30.86
CA GLY A 303 12.42 5.66 -30.57
C GLY A 303 11.13 5.38 -29.80
N LEU A 304 10.14 6.24 -29.99
CA LEU A 304 8.83 6.12 -29.35
C LEU A 304 7.72 6.25 -30.38
N PHE A 305 6.72 5.38 -30.29
CA PHE A 305 5.48 5.58 -31.03
C PHE A 305 4.74 6.82 -30.53
N THR A 306 4.16 7.58 -31.47
CA THR A 306 3.38 8.79 -31.15
C THR A 306 2.01 8.42 -30.58
N THR A 307 1.34 9.36 -29.94
CA THR A 307 0.00 9.18 -29.36
C THR A 307 -1.02 8.70 -30.40
N ASP A 308 -0.89 9.10 -31.67
CA ASP A 308 -1.80 8.74 -32.74
C ASP A 308 -1.84 7.21 -32.97
N VAL A 309 -0.72 6.52 -32.79
CA VAL A 309 -0.63 5.06 -32.89
C VAL A 309 -1.52 4.35 -31.90
N TYR A 310 -1.72 4.90 -30.71
CA TYR A 310 -2.57 4.32 -29.66
C TYR A 310 -4.07 4.58 -29.90
N ILE A 311 -4.40 5.60 -30.70
CA ILE A 311 -5.77 5.98 -31.04
C ILE A 311 -6.23 5.28 -32.35
N GLU A 312 -5.30 5.14 -33.30
CA GLU A 312 -5.56 4.52 -34.61
C GLU A 312 -6.02 3.06 -34.47
N ARG A 313 -6.92 2.62 -35.35
CA ARG A 313 -7.40 1.23 -35.33
C ARG A 313 -6.33 0.28 -35.88
N PRO A 314 -6.02 -0.85 -35.22
CA PRO A 314 -4.97 -1.79 -35.68
C PRO A 314 -5.10 -2.25 -37.13
N ARG A 315 -6.31 -2.30 -37.68
CA ARG A 315 -6.57 -2.65 -39.07
C ARG A 315 -6.05 -1.64 -40.10
N HIS A 316 -5.71 -0.43 -39.69
CA HIS A 316 -5.15 0.61 -40.56
C HIS A 316 -3.63 0.68 -40.43
N ILE A 317 -3.06 0.06 -39.40
CA ILE A 317 -1.64 0.05 -39.15
C ILE A 317 -0.98 -1.11 -39.91
N PRO A 318 -0.04 -0.86 -40.80
CA PRO A 318 0.67 -1.94 -41.49
C PRO A 318 1.27 -2.94 -40.49
N LEU A 319 1.43 -4.19 -40.86
CA LEU A 319 1.77 -5.34 -40.04
C LEU A 319 0.66 -5.72 -39.04
N LEU A 320 0.07 -4.78 -38.30
CA LEU A 320 -1.01 -5.12 -37.37
C LEU A 320 -2.29 -5.52 -38.10
N ARG A 321 -2.58 -4.93 -39.24
CA ARG A 321 -3.73 -5.30 -40.08
C ARG A 321 -3.68 -6.77 -40.48
N GLN A 322 -2.51 -7.28 -40.86
CA GLN A 322 -2.32 -8.68 -41.21
C GLN A 322 -2.52 -9.58 -39.99
N ARG A 323 -1.87 -9.27 -38.86
CA ARG A 323 -1.99 -10.05 -37.62
C ARG A 323 -3.43 -10.13 -37.13
N VAL A 324 -4.16 -9.02 -37.10
CA VAL A 324 -5.57 -8.99 -36.73
C VAL A 324 -6.41 -9.85 -37.71
N SER A 325 -6.14 -9.77 -39.00
CA SER A 325 -6.84 -10.59 -40.00
C SER A 325 -6.57 -12.09 -39.81
N GLN A 326 -5.33 -12.48 -39.52
CA GLN A 326 -4.94 -13.87 -39.22
C GLN A 326 -5.67 -14.40 -37.98
N VAL A 327 -5.69 -13.63 -36.88
CA VAL A 327 -6.41 -14.00 -35.65
C VAL A 327 -7.92 -14.16 -35.92
N LEU A 328 -8.53 -13.24 -36.69
CA LEU A 328 -9.96 -13.31 -37.03
C LEU A 328 -10.27 -14.53 -37.93
N ALA A 329 -9.42 -14.82 -38.91
CA ALA A 329 -9.56 -16.00 -39.79
C ALA A 329 -9.46 -17.31 -38.98
N ARG A 330 -8.48 -17.39 -38.08
CA ARG A 330 -8.30 -18.53 -37.17
C ARG A 330 -9.50 -18.76 -36.24
N ALA A 331 -10.14 -17.67 -35.78
CA ALA A 331 -11.33 -17.78 -34.93
C ALA A 331 -12.53 -18.43 -35.64
N GLY A 332 -12.56 -18.42 -36.97
CA GLY A 332 -13.59 -19.10 -37.78
C GLY A 332 -15.00 -18.51 -37.63
N TYR A 333 -15.13 -17.30 -37.07
CA TYR A 333 -16.43 -16.64 -36.94
C TYR A 333 -16.91 -16.12 -38.30
N ALA A 334 -18.21 -16.30 -38.60
CA ALA A 334 -18.78 -15.75 -39.82
C ALA A 334 -18.51 -14.24 -39.91
N GLU A 335 -18.14 -13.77 -41.10
CA GLU A 335 -17.82 -12.35 -41.31
C GLU A 335 -19.06 -11.48 -41.00
N GLY A 336 -18.82 -10.37 -40.29
CA GLY A 336 -19.91 -9.48 -39.87
C GLY A 336 -20.78 -10.00 -38.71
N SER A 337 -20.53 -11.22 -38.18
CA SER A 337 -21.22 -11.74 -37.00
C SER A 337 -20.92 -10.93 -35.76
N HIS A 338 -21.75 -11.07 -34.72
CA HIS A 338 -21.52 -10.44 -33.43
C HIS A 338 -20.17 -10.87 -32.82
N SER A 339 -19.85 -12.17 -32.88
CA SER A 339 -18.58 -12.69 -32.33
C SER A 339 -17.36 -12.16 -33.09
N SER A 340 -17.43 -12.07 -34.44
CA SER A 340 -16.36 -11.52 -35.28
C SER A 340 -16.10 -10.02 -34.93
N ARG A 341 -17.18 -9.24 -34.79
CA ARG A 341 -17.05 -7.84 -34.35
C ARG A 341 -16.52 -7.72 -32.93
N ALA A 342 -17.01 -8.54 -32.01
CA ALA A 342 -16.58 -8.55 -30.62
C ALA A 342 -15.08 -8.87 -30.47
N LEU A 343 -14.57 -9.87 -31.22
CA LEU A 343 -13.15 -10.19 -31.22
C LEU A 343 -12.31 -9.06 -31.83
N ARG A 344 -12.76 -8.46 -32.93
CA ARG A 344 -12.11 -7.31 -33.56
C ARG A 344 -12.01 -6.11 -32.61
N ASP A 345 -13.10 -5.80 -31.92
CA ASP A 345 -13.13 -4.70 -30.95
C ASP A 345 -12.24 -5.00 -29.73
N THR A 346 -12.20 -6.26 -29.29
CA THR A 346 -11.31 -6.71 -28.23
C THR A 346 -9.85 -6.53 -28.61
N LEU A 347 -9.44 -7.00 -29.80
CA LEU A 347 -8.08 -6.82 -30.32
C LEU A 347 -7.72 -5.33 -30.46
N ALA A 348 -8.67 -4.48 -30.85
CA ALA A 348 -8.43 -3.05 -30.96
C ALA A 348 -8.19 -2.37 -29.61
N MET A 349 -8.66 -2.93 -28.50
CA MET A 349 -8.49 -2.43 -27.14
C MET A 349 -7.25 -2.98 -26.43
N LEU A 350 -6.55 -3.96 -27.01
CA LEU A 350 -5.33 -4.49 -26.41
C LEU A 350 -4.21 -3.44 -26.44
N PRO A 351 -3.29 -3.45 -25.43
CA PRO A 351 -2.10 -2.64 -25.46
C PRO A 351 -1.31 -2.85 -26.77
N ARG A 352 -0.84 -1.78 -27.37
CA ARG A 352 -0.12 -1.85 -28.66
C ARG A 352 1.14 -2.72 -28.58
N SER A 353 1.85 -2.67 -27.45
CA SER A 353 2.99 -3.53 -27.18
C SER A 353 2.65 -5.02 -27.30
N GLU A 354 1.49 -5.44 -26.85
CA GLU A 354 1.05 -6.83 -26.99
C GLU A 354 0.71 -7.19 -28.44
N LEU A 355 0.08 -6.29 -29.18
CA LEU A 355 -0.19 -6.51 -30.62
C LEU A 355 1.11 -6.64 -31.43
N TRP A 356 2.18 -5.90 -31.06
CA TRP A 356 3.47 -5.98 -31.74
C TRP A 356 4.27 -7.21 -31.36
N GLN A 357 4.30 -7.58 -30.08
CA GLN A 357 5.27 -8.52 -29.54
C GLN A 357 4.75 -9.96 -29.43
N SER A 358 3.42 -10.14 -29.25
CA SER A 358 2.84 -11.47 -29.13
C SER A 358 2.90 -12.26 -30.45
N SER A 359 3.02 -13.57 -30.36
CA SER A 359 2.80 -14.48 -31.48
C SER A 359 1.32 -14.50 -31.89
N GLU A 360 1.01 -15.10 -33.01
CA GLU A 360 -0.39 -15.30 -33.46
C GLU A 360 -1.19 -16.15 -32.48
N ASP A 361 -0.56 -17.23 -31.93
CA ASP A 361 -1.16 -18.07 -30.91
C ASP A 361 -1.50 -17.33 -29.64
N GLU A 362 -0.55 -16.52 -29.15
CA GLU A 362 -0.74 -15.69 -27.95
C GLU A 362 -1.82 -14.63 -28.16
N LEU A 363 -1.84 -13.96 -29.32
CA LEU A 363 -2.88 -12.97 -29.64
C LEU A 363 -4.27 -13.61 -29.78
N PHE A 364 -4.36 -14.80 -30.37
CA PHE A 364 -5.60 -15.55 -30.45
C PHE A 364 -6.11 -15.94 -29.06
N ALA A 365 -5.24 -16.51 -28.22
CA ALA A 365 -5.58 -16.89 -26.84
C ALA A 365 -5.97 -15.66 -25.99
N LEU A 366 -5.22 -14.55 -26.10
CA LEU A 366 -5.50 -13.30 -25.40
C LEU A 366 -6.84 -12.70 -25.87
N GLY A 367 -7.04 -12.54 -27.18
CA GLY A 367 -8.24 -11.93 -27.74
C GLY A 367 -9.51 -12.70 -27.39
N THR A 368 -9.49 -14.03 -27.57
CA THR A 368 -10.64 -14.90 -27.23
C THR A 368 -10.87 -14.99 -25.72
N GLY A 369 -9.79 -15.04 -24.94
CA GLY A 369 -9.86 -15.05 -23.47
C GLY A 369 -10.46 -13.77 -22.91
N VAL A 370 -10.06 -12.60 -23.42
CA VAL A 370 -10.61 -11.29 -23.00
C VAL A 370 -12.07 -11.17 -23.48
N MET A 371 -12.40 -11.65 -24.67
CA MET A 371 -13.78 -11.66 -25.15
C MET A 371 -14.69 -12.49 -24.23
N ALA A 372 -14.20 -13.63 -23.73
CA ALA A 372 -14.96 -14.49 -22.81
C ALA A 372 -15.18 -13.87 -21.43
N LEU A 373 -14.44 -12.81 -21.06
CA LEU A 373 -14.62 -12.08 -19.79
C LEU A 373 -15.82 -11.13 -19.81
N ARG A 374 -16.39 -10.79 -20.98
CA ARG A 374 -17.49 -9.81 -21.06
C ARG A 374 -18.67 -10.17 -20.16
N ASP A 375 -18.92 -11.48 -19.97
CA ASP A 375 -20.04 -12.00 -19.19
C ASP A 375 -19.63 -12.57 -17.83
N ARG A 376 -18.33 -12.50 -17.47
CA ARG A 376 -17.80 -13.06 -16.24
C ARG A 376 -17.27 -11.99 -15.31
N HIS A 377 -17.67 -12.04 -14.06
CA HIS A 377 -17.29 -11.07 -13.02
C HIS A 377 -16.15 -11.62 -12.15
N GLN A 378 -15.00 -11.87 -12.77
CA GLN A 378 -13.84 -12.44 -12.09
C GLN A 378 -12.53 -11.84 -12.61
N LEU A 379 -11.47 -11.92 -11.80
CA LEU A 379 -10.12 -11.61 -12.22
C LEU A 379 -9.63 -12.63 -13.24
N ARG A 380 -8.87 -12.17 -14.23
CA ARG A 380 -8.16 -13.00 -15.20
C ARG A 380 -6.74 -12.47 -15.40
N LEU A 381 -5.77 -13.39 -15.40
CA LEU A 381 -4.37 -13.12 -15.70
C LEU A 381 -4.02 -13.65 -17.10
N PHE A 382 -3.43 -12.78 -17.92
CA PHE A 382 -2.71 -13.19 -19.12
C PHE A 382 -1.25 -12.83 -18.91
N LEU A 383 -0.38 -13.81 -18.89
CA LEU A 383 1.04 -13.67 -18.66
C LEU A 383 1.80 -14.09 -19.90
N ARG A 384 2.69 -13.23 -20.38
CA ARG A 384 3.58 -13.50 -21.50
C ARG A 384 5.03 -13.20 -21.11
N ARG A 385 5.94 -14.05 -21.47
CA ARG A 385 7.38 -13.79 -21.38
C ARG A 385 7.86 -13.06 -22.63
N ASP A 386 8.67 -12.04 -22.48
CA ASP A 386 9.37 -11.41 -23.60
C ASP A 386 10.16 -12.45 -24.39
N ARG A 387 10.20 -12.31 -25.70
CA ARG A 387 10.91 -13.22 -26.62
C ARG A 387 12.38 -13.43 -26.21
N TYR A 388 13.01 -12.40 -25.67
CA TYR A 388 14.38 -12.41 -25.23
C TYR A 388 14.55 -12.68 -23.72
N GLY A 389 13.46 -12.86 -23.01
CA GLY A 389 13.45 -13.19 -21.59
C GLY A 389 13.74 -12.05 -20.63
N ARG A 390 13.79 -10.81 -21.09
CA ARG A 390 14.15 -9.64 -20.29
C ARG A 390 13.06 -9.19 -19.32
N PHE A 391 11.81 -9.51 -19.62
CA PHE A 391 10.67 -9.14 -18.80
C PHE A 391 9.48 -10.07 -19.02
N PHE A 392 8.56 -10.04 -18.07
CA PHE A 392 7.20 -10.55 -18.24
C PHE A 392 6.22 -9.41 -18.50
N SER A 393 5.26 -9.65 -19.39
CA SER A 393 4.09 -8.82 -19.59
C SER A 393 2.89 -9.49 -18.96
N ALA A 394 2.27 -8.84 -17.98
CA ALA A 394 1.08 -9.33 -17.29
C ALA A 394 -0.10 -8.38 -17.56
N LEU A 395 -1.19 -8.94 -18.09
CA LEU A 395 -2.47 -8.23 -18.23
C LEU A 395 -3.45 -8.82 -17.22
N LEU A 396 -3.77 -8.01 -16.21
CA LEU A 396 -4.76 -8.35 -15.21
C LEU A 396 -6.08 -7.64 -15.53
N TYR A 397 -7.09 -8.42 -15.89
CA TYR A 397 -8.45 -7.92 -16.02
C TYR A 397 -9.18 -8.11 -14.70
N LEU A 398 -9.56 -7.01 -14.06
CA LEU A 398 -10.22 -6.98 -12.76
C LEU A 398 -11.59 -6.32 -12.90
N PRO A 399 -12.68 -6.88 -12.32
CA PRO A 399 -13.97 -6.20 -12.28
C PRO A 399 -13.85 -4.76 -11.73
N ARG A 400 -14.49 -3.79 -12.38
CA ARG A 400 -14.31 -2.35 -12.09
C ARG A 400 -14.72 -1.98 -10.67
N ASP A 401 -15.77 -2.60 -10.18
CA ASP A 401 -16.30 -2.41 -8.81
C ASP A 401 -15.35 -2.93 -7.72
N ARG A 402 -14.43 -3.84 -8.09
CA ARG A 402 -13.39 -4.35 -7.19
C ARG A 402 -12.07 -3.58 -7.30
N TYR A 403 -11.93 -2.71 -8.30
CA TYR A 403 -10.68 -1.97 -8.49
C TYR A 403 -10.47 -0.92 -7.39
N GLY A 404 -9.31 -0.98 -6.73
CA GLY A 404 -8.81 0.01 -5.80
C GLY A 404 -7.29 0.08 -5.82
N ARG A 405 -6.71 1.20 -5.40
CA ARG A 405 -5.24 1.39 -5.40
C ARG A 405 -4.55 0.33 -4.54
N VAL A 406 -5.07 0.08 -3.35
CA VAL A 406 -4.50 -0.90 -2.41
C VAL A 406 -4.51 -2.31 -3.01
N LEU A 407 -5.65 -2.72 -3.58
CA LEU A 407 -5.74 -4.03 -4.22
C LEU A 407 -4.81 -4.15 -5.42
N ARG A 408 -4.77 -3.12 -6.27
CA ARG A 408 -3.83 -3.07 -7.41
C ARG A 408 -2.39 -3.30 -6.94
N ASP A 409 -1.94 -2.55 -5.92
CA ASP A 409 -0.56 -2.64 -5.44
C ASP A 409 -0.28 -4.02 -4.85
N ARG A 410 -1.19 -4.60 -4.06
CA ARG A 410 -1.07 -5.99 -3.58
C ARG A 410 -0.98 -7.03 -4.70
N LEU A 411 -1.74 -6.88 -5.77
CA LEU A 411 -1.68 -7.77 -6.94
C LEU A 411 -0.33 -7.67 -7.66
N ILE A 412 0.19 -6.44 -7.80
CA ILE A 412 1.50 -6.20 -8.43
C ILE A 412 2.63 -6.74 -7.56
N ASP A 413 2.60 -6.50 -6.24
CA ASP A 413 3.60 -7.01 -5.30
C ASP A 413 3.65 -8.55 -5.31
N ALA A 414 2.48 -9.20 -5.38
CA ALA A 414 2.40 -10.66 -5.49
C ALA A 414 3.01 -11.18 -6.81
N LEU A 415 2.76 -10.49 -7.94
CA LEU A 415 3.39 -10.82 -9.23
C LEU A 415 4.90 -10.59 -9.20
N GLN A 416 5.35 -9.48 -8.60
CA GLN A 416 6.76 -9.16 -8.45
C GLN A 416 7.51 -10.22 -7.66
N ALA A 417 6.95 -10.62 -6.52
CA ALA A 417 7.54 -11.65 -5.66
C ALA A 417 7.62 -13.01 -6.36
N GLU A 418 6.56 -13.41 -7.07
CA GLU A 418 6.51 -14.70 -7.77
C GLU A 418 7.46 -14.78 -8.96
N LEU A 419 7.61 -13.68 -9.70
CA LEU A 419 8.42 -13.66 -10.93
C LEU A 419 9.85 -13.17 -10.69
N GLY A 420 10.20 -12.76 -9.48
CA GLY A 420 11.53 -12.24 -9.13
C GLY A 420 11.88 -10.94 -9.86
N ALA A 421 10.89 -10.07 -10.09
CA ALA A 421 11.10 -8.85 -10.84
C ALA A 421 11.81 -7.77 -10.02
N THR A 422 12.77 -7.10 -10.66
CA THR A 422 13.58 -6.02 -10.05
C THR A 422 13.06 -4.62 -10.37
N ASP A 423 12.34 -4.47 -11.49
CA ASP A 423 11.74 -3.21 -11.90
C ASP A 423 10.35 -3.44 -12.48
N ILE A 424 9.46 -2.46 -12.27
CA ILE A 424 8.04 -2.55 -12.64
C ILE A 424 7.63 -1.30 -13.40
N ASP A 425 7.10 -1.49 -14.59
CA ASP A 425 6.36 -0.47 -15.32
C ASP A 425 4.88 -0.85 -15.36
N ARG A 426 3.99 0.08 -14.96
CA ARG A 426 2.55 -0.21 -14.81
C ARG A 426 1.68 0.85 -15.44
N ARG A 427 0.61 0.40 -16.09
CA ARG A 427 -0.47 1.25 -16.61
C ARG A 427 -1.81 0.67 -16.20
N VAL A 428 -2.77 1.56 -15.95
CA VAL A 428 -4.15 1.16 -15.65
C VAL A 428 -5.05 1.81 -16.66
N GLU A 429 -5.85 1.00 -17.31
CA GLU A 429 -6.80 1.44 -18.33
C GLU A 429 -8.22 1.02 -17.96
N PHE A 430 -9.18 1.88 -18.28
CA PHE A 430 -10.60 1.61 -18.10
C PHE A 430 -11.27 1.59 -19.49
N PRO A 431 -11.25 0.44 -20.16
CA PRO A 431 -11.82 0.34 -21.51
C PRO A 431 -13.26 0.87 -21.55
N ARG A 432 -13.60 1.67 -22.56
CA ARG A 432 -14.95 2.23 -22.74
C ARG A 432 -15.99 1.13 -22.90
N GLY A 433 -17.05 1.16 -22.10
CA GLY A 433 -18.09 0.13 -22.08
C GLY A 433 -17.68 -1.23 -21.49
N GLY A 434 -16.41 -1.37 -21.04
CA GLY A 434 -15.91 -2.58 -20.39
C GLY A 434 -16.31 -2.64 -18.91
N ARG A 435 -16.63 -3.84 -18.42
CA ARG A 435 -16.92 -4.12 -17.00
C ARG A 435 -15.66 -4.35 -16.18
N HIS A 436 -14.48 -4.44 -16.83
CA HIS A 436 -13.19 -4.69 -16.21
C HIS A 436 -12.27 -3.47 -16.33
N ALA A 437 -11.45 -3.27 -15.33
CA ALA A 437 -10.24 -2.47 -15.41
C ALA A 437 -9.12 -3.38 -15.93
N LEU A 438 -8.27 -2.86 -16.80
CA LEU A 438 -7.04 -3.52 -17.24
C LEU A 438 -5.88 -2.93 -16.45
N ILE A 439 -5.19 -3.77 -15.69
CA ILE A 439 -3.92 -3.45 -15.07
C ILE A 439 -2.85 -4.13 -15.94
N TYR A 440 -2.14 -3.33 -16.73
CA TYR A 440 -1.02 -3.77 -17.53
C TYR A 440 0.27 -3.57 -16.76
N VAL A 441 1.02 -4.63 -16.57
CA VAL A 441 2.27 -4.61 -15.81
C VAL A 441 3.37 -5.25 -16.62
N ARG A 442 4.46 -4.54 -16.77
CA ARG A 442 5.72 -5.08 -17.25
C ARG A 442 6.66 -5.29 -16.07
N LEU A 443 7.17 -6.50 -15.94
CA LEU A 443 8.00 -6.94 -14.82
C LEU A 443 9.38 -7.31 -15.36
N THR A 444 10.38 -6.47 -15.15
CA THR A 444 11.75 -6.67 -15.61
C THR A 444 12.46 -7.69 -14.71
N THR A 445 13.06 -8.72 -15.33
CA THR A 445 13.73 -9.81 -14.62
C THR A 445 15.17 -9.94 -15.13
N PRO A 446 16.19 -9.82 -14.24
CA PRO A 446 17.60 -9.84 -14.66
C PRO A 446 18.06 -11.21 -15.19
N ASP A 447 17.51 -12.31 -14.66
CA ASP A 447 18.00 -13.67 -14.90
C ASP A 447 17.19 -14.45 -15.96
N ALA A 448 16.35 -13.76 -16.73
CA ALA A 448 15.51 -14.36 -17.77
C ALA A 448 14.80 -15.66 -17.33
N PRO A 449 14.09 -15.68 -16.19
CA PRO A 449 13.51 -16.90 -15.67
C PRO A 449 12.53 -17.53 -16.65
N PRO A 450 12.34 -18.86 -16.63
CA PRO A 450 11.33 -19.51 -17.47
C PRO A 450 9.93 -19.05 -17.09
N MET A 451 8.95 -19.32 -17.97
CA MET A 451 7.52 -19.17 -17.60
C MET A 451 7.23 -20.03 -16.37
N PRO A 452 6.41 -19.56 -15.43
CA PRO A 452 5.90 -20.40 -14.35
C PRO A 452 5.21 -21.65 -14.91
N ASP A 453 5.49 -22.81 -14.33
CA ASP A 453 4.93 -24.08 -14.78
C ASP A 453 3.39 -24.10 -14.68
N ASP A 454 2.84 -23.41 -13.68
CA ASP A 454 1.39 -23.30 -13.46
C ASP A 454 0.92 -21.85 -13.31
N VAL A 455 0.65 -21.21 -14.44
CA VAL A 455 0.07 -19.84 -14.48
C VAL A 455 -1.35 -19.81 -13.89
N LYS A 456 -2.09 -20.95 -13.89
CA LYS A 456 -3.42 -21.01 -13.29
C LYS A 456 -3.35 -20.98 -11.76
N ALA A 457 -2.35 -21.65 -11.17
CA ALA A 457 -2.13 -21.56 -9.73
C ALA A 457 -1.79 -20.11 -9.31
N LEU A 458 -0.97 -19.39 -10.09
CA LEU A 458 -0.71 -17.98 -9.87
C LEU A 458 -2.00 -17.15 -9.99
N GLU A 459 -2.80 -17.36 -11.04
CA GLU A 459 -4.11 -16.69 -11.18
C GLU A 459 -5.02 -16.96 -9.98
N THR A 460 -5.05 -18.19 -9.48
CA THR A 460 -5.85 -18.56 -8.28
C THR A 460 -5.39 -17.84 -7.04
N ARG A 461 -4.08 -17.71 -6.82
CA ARG A 461 -3.53 -16.91 -5.70
C ARG A 461 -3.89 -15.43 -5.83
N LEU A 462 -3.79 -14.86 -7.02
CA LEU A 462 -4.20 -13.48 -7.27
C LEU A 462 -5.71 -13.29 -7.07
N LEU A 463 -6.52 -14.26 -7.49
CA LEU A 463 -7.97 -14.24 -7.30
C LEU A 463 -8.33 -14.23 -5.80
N ALA A 464 -7.62 -15.00 -4.99
CA ALA A 464 -7.82 -14.99 -3.52
C ALA A 464 -7.58 -13.60 -2.91
N LEU A 465 -6.63 -12.81 -3.43
CA LEU A 465 -6.41 -11.43 -3.00
C LEU A 465 -7.57 -10.47 -3.34
N THR A 466 -8.39 -10.81 -4.33
CA THR A 466 -9.54 -9.97 -4.75
C THR A 466 -10.80 -10.25 -3.96
N GLN A 467 -10.80 -11.29 -3.12
CA GLN A 467 -11.96 -11.63 -2.31
C GLN A 467 -12.34 -10.50 -1.37
N THR A 468 -13.62 -10.18 -1.33
CA THR A 468 -14.18 -9.25 -0.35
C THR A 468 -14.10 -9.86 1.05
N TRP A 469 -14.22 -9.01 2.06
CA TRP A 469 -14.27 -9.50 3.45
C TRP A 469 -15.43 -10.49 3.65
N ALA A 470 -16.60 -10.22 3.06
CA ALA A 470 -17.75 -11.11 3.09
C ALA A 470 -17.45 -12.48 2.47
N GLU A 471 -16.82 -12.50 1.29
CA GLU A 471 -16.46 -13.75 0.61
C GLU A 471 -15.44 -14.57 1.42
N ARG A 472 -14.46 -13.90 2.03
CA ARG A 472 -13.50 -14.57 2.93
C ARG A 472 -14.18 -15.10 4.19
N LEU A 473 -15.14 -14.37 4.74
CA LEU A 473 -15.91 -14.79 5.89
C LEU A 473 -16.80 -16.00 5.56
N ILE A 474 -17.44 -16.02 4.39
CA ILE A 474 -18.21 -17.18 3.88
C ILE A 474 -17.31 -18.41 3.77
N ALA A 475 -16.14 -18.26 3.17
CA ALA A 475 -15.20 -19.37 2.99
C ALA A 475 -14.77 -20.00 4.34
N ARG A 476 -14.69 -19.20 5.41
CA ARG A 476 -14.33 -19.68 6.76
C ARG A 476 -15.51 -20.25 7.54
N LEU A 477 -16.71 -19.69 7.39
CA LEU A 477 -17.92 -20.15 8.09
C LEU A 477 -18.59 -21.38 7.44
N GLY A 478 -18.23 -21.67 6.18
CA GLY A 478 -18.82 -22.74 5.36
C GLY A 478 -19.86 -22.23 4.38
N GLU A 479 -20.15 -23.04 3.36
CA GLU A 479 -21.00 -22.68 2.21
C GLU A 479 -22.50 -23.03 2.41
N THR A 480 -22.94 -23.26 3.64
CA THR A 480 -24.37 -23.48 3.91
C THR A 480 -25.15 -22.18 3.68
N ALA A 481 -26.41 -22.27 3.27
CA ALA A 481 -27.25 -21.10 3.06
C ALA A 481 -27.33 -20.20 4.31
N GLU A 482 -27.31 -20.80 5.49
CA GLU A 482 -27.31 -20.08 6.77
C GLU A 482 -25.99 -19.34 7.02
N SER A 483 -24.85 -19.99 6.77
CA SER A 483 -23.51 -19.37 6.91
C SER A 483 -23.32 -18.22 5.92
N VAL A 484 -23.76 -18.39 4.67
CA VAL A 484 -23.71 -17.34 3.64
C VAL A 484 -24.55 -16.13 4.07
N GLN A 485 -25.79 -16.35 4.50
CA GLN A 485 -26.66 -15.27 4.96
C GLN A 485 -26.09 -14.55 6.18
N ARG A 486 -25.52 -15.30 7.13
CA ARG A 486 -24.86 -14.77 8.32
C ARG A 486 -23.68 -13.89 7.96
N ALA A 487 -22.78 -14.37 7.09
CA ALA A 487 -21.62 -13.63 6.64
C ALA A 487 -22.01 -12.33 5.93
N GLN A 488 -23.02 -12.37 5.05
CA GLN A 488 -23.49 -11.17 4.34
C GLN A 488 -24.07 -10.14 5.31
N GLN A 489 -24.91 -10.56 6.27
CA GLN A 489 -25.49 -9.66 7.26
C GLN A 489 -24.42 -8.96 8.09
N TYR A 490 -23.40 -9.68 8.55
CA TYR A 490 -22.33 -9.07 9.35
C TYR A 490 -21.34 -8.27 8.52
N ALA A 491 -21.15 -8.60 7.24
CA ALA A 491 -20.35 -7.77 6.32
C ALA A 491 -20.99 -6.38 6.09
N GLU A 492 -22.33 -6.31 6.10
CA GLU A 492 -23.05 -5.04 6.02
C GLU A 492 -23.13 -4.33 7.38
N ALA A 493 -23.20 -5.08 8.48
CA ALA A 493 -23.36 -4.52 9.82
C ALA A 493 -22.05 -3.99 10.42
N LEU A 494 -20.92 -4.59 10.10
CA LEU A 494 -19.60 -4.21 10.59
C LEU A 494 -18.97 -3.17 9.66
N PRO A 495 -18.50 -2.02 10.20
CA PRO A 495 -17.97 -0.94 9.37
C PRO A 495 -16.64 -1.33 8.68
N PRO A 496 -16.30 -0.70 7.54
CA PRO A 496 -15.07 -1.00 6.80
C PRO A 496 -13.79 -0.91 7.66
N ALA A 497 -13.70 0.09 8.55
CA ALA A 497 -12.56 0.23 9.44
C ALA A 497 -12.34 -0.96 10.39
N TYR A 498 -13.42 -1.65 10.80
CA TYR A 498 -13.33 -2.89 11.56
C TYR A 498 -12.83 -4.04 10.66
N GLN A 499 -13.40 -4.15 9.45
CA GLN A 499 -13.06 -5.20 8.48
C GLN A 499 -11.58 -5.14 8.03
N GLU A 500 -10.99 -3.94 8.02
CA GLU A 500 -9.59 -3.73 7.63
C GLU A 500 -8.60 -4.08 8.75
N ARG A 501 -8.95 -3.78 10.02
CA ARG A 501 -8.02 -3.96 11.13
C ARG A 501 -8.16 -5.29 11.86
N THR A 502 -9.31 -5.98 11.73
CA THR A 502 -9.60 -7.19 12.48
C THR A 502 -9.43 -8.42 11.59
N ASP A 503 -8.64 -9.39 12.02
CA ASP A 503 -8.50 -10.66 11.33
C ASP A 503 -9.81 -11.47 11.37
N LEU A 504 -9.94 -12.42 10.45
CA LEU A 504 -11.19 -13.16 10.28
C LEU A 504 -11.53 -14.08 11.46
N ASP A 505 -10.54 -14.67 12.11
CA ASP A 505 -10.77 -15.59 13.22
C ASP A 505 -11.30 -14.83 14.44
N THR A 506 -10.71 -13.67 14.70
CA THR A 506 -11.22 -12.72 15.71
C THR A 506 -12.63 -12.22 15.34
N ALA A 507 -12.88 -11.88 14.08
CA ALA A 507 -14.21 -11.43 13.64
C ALA A 507 -15.27 -12.52 13.80
N ILE A 508 -14.94 -13.78 13.56
CA ILE A 508 -15.85 -14.93 13.78
C ILE A 508 -16.17 -15.09 15.27
N ALA A 509 -15.17 -14.95 16.15
CA ALA A 509 -15.36 -15.00 17.60
C ALA A 509 -16.22 -13.82 18.10
N ASP A 510 -15.99 -12.62 17.53
CA ASP A 510 -16.81 -11.44 17.84
C ASP A 510 -18.27 -11.62 17.40
N ILE A 511 -18.51 -12.13 16.19
CA ILE A 511 -19.85 -12.43 15.68
C ILE A 511 -20.54 -13.45 16.59
N ALA A 512 -19.84 -14.50 16.98
CA ALA A 512 -20.38 -15.50 17.90
C ALA A 512 -20.72 -14.91 19.27
N THR A 513 -19.96 -13.92 19.75
CA THR A 513 -20.23 -13.22 21.02
C THR A 513 -21.39 -12.23 20.87
N LEU A 514 -21.46 -11.49 19.77
CA LEU A 514 -22.59 -10.60 19.45
C LEU A 514 -23.92 -11.38 19.46
N GLU A 515 -23.94 -12.58 18.89
CA GLU A 515 -25.12 -13.44 18.85
C GLU A 515 -25.52 -14.04 20.22
N GLN A 516 -24.65 -13.95 21.22
CA GLN A 516 -24.98 -14.34 22.62
C GLN A 516 -25.62 -13.19 23.41
N LEU A 517 -25.57 -11.96 22.93
CA LEU A 517 -26.21 -10.82 23.59
C LEU A 517 -27.72 -11.01 23.66
N ARG A 518 -28.31 -10.85 24.87
CA ARG A 518 -29.76 -10.95 25.15
C ARG A 518 -30.18 -9.79 26.04
N ASP A 519 -31.48 -9.57 26.21
CA ASP A 519 -32.01 -8.57 27.15
C ASP A 519 -31.60 -8.87 28.58
N ALA A 520 -31.56 -10.15 28.95
CA ALA A 520 -31.09 -10.61 30.27
C ALA A 520 -29.56 -10.59 30.42
N ARG A 521 -28.81 -10.45 29.31
CA ARG A 521 -27.34 -10.36 29.29
C ARG A 521 -26.94 -9.34 28.24
N PRO A 522 -27.14 -8.04 28.50
CA PRO A 522 -26.94 -6.99 27.52
C PRO A 522 -25.46 -6.64 27.27
N VAL A 523 -24.59 -7.07 28.18
CA VAL A 523 -23.12 -6.82 28.08
C VAL A 523 -22.37 -8.12 28.28
N ILE A 524 -21.38 -8.35 27.45
CA ILE A 524 -20.46 -9.50 27.54
C ILE A 524 -19.03 -8.99 27.41
N MET A 525 -18.14 -9.45 28.26
CA MET A 525 -16.70 -9.19 28.16
C MET A 525 -15.99 -10.42 27.59
N ARG A 526 -14.96 -10.19 26.79
CA ARG A 526 -13.99 -11.19 26.34
C ARG A 526 -12.57 -10.67 26.55
N LEU A 527 -11.71 -11.52 27.05
CA LEU A 527 -10.31 -11.24 27.30
C LEU A 527 -9.45 -12.19 26.43
N PRO A 528 -9.11 -11.80 25.18
CA PRO A 528 -8.32 -12.65 24.31
C PRO A 528 -6.94 -12.96 24.93
N VAL A 529 -6.53 -14.21 24.88
CA VAL A 529 -5.20 -14.64 25.34
C VAL A 529 -4.19 -14.38 24.22
N ASN A 530 -3.08 -13.76 24.55
CA ASN A 530 -1.96 -13.65 23.62
C ASN A 530 -1.09 -14.91 23.72
N GLU A 531 -1.28 -15.87 22.84
CA GLU A 531 -0.51 -17.13 22.81
C GLU A 531 0.98 -16.91 22.49
N ALA A 532 1.34 -15.76 21.91
CA ALA A 532 2.73 -15.41 21.59
C ALA A 532 3.51 -14.81 22.76
N ALA A 533 2.85 -14.47 23.86
CA ALA A 533 3.52 -14.05 25.08
C ALA A 533 4.05 -15.31 25.76
N GLY A 534 5.36 -15.58 25.67
CA GLY A 534 6.00 -16.65 26.42
C GLY A 534 5.77 -16.53 27.93
N ASP A 535 6.44 -17.37 28.74
CA ASP A 535 6.29 -17.45 30.22
C ASP A 535 6.51 -16.13 31.01
N ASP A 536 6.72 -15.00 30.33
CA ASP A 536 6.75 -13.65 30.94
C ASP A 536 5.34 -13.20 31.30
N ALA A 537 4.98 -13.46 32.55
CA ALA A 537 3.68 -13.22 33.18
C ALA A 537 3.20 -11.74 33.19
N GLU A 538 3.97 -10.78 32.67
CA GLU A 538 3.57 -9.37 32.63
C GLU A 538 2.79 -8.98 31.38
N SER A 539 2.70 -9.81 30.36
CA SER A 539 2.10 -9.50 29.07
C SER A 539 0.96 -10.43 28.60
N CYS A 540 0.32 -11.16 29.51
CA CYS A 540 -0.73 -12.15 29.17
C CYS A 540 -1.94 -11.53 28.46
N PHE A 541 -2.25 -10.25 28.74
CA PHE A 541 -3.42 -9.56 28.19
C PHE A 541 -3.04 -8.17 27.77
N THR A 542 -3.19 -7.88 26.48
CA THR A 542 -2.96 -6.53 25.92
C THR A 542 -4.27 -5.87 25.48
N HIS A 543 -5.29 -6.66 25.24
CA HIS A 543 -6.58 -6.20 24.75
C HIS A 543 -7.74 -6.86 25.49
N LEU A 544 -8.82 -6.09 25.68
CA LEU A 544 -10.08 -6.56 26.20
C LEU A 544 -11.20 -6.09 25.27
N ARG A 545 -12.18 -6.95 25.02
CA ARG A 545 -13.35 -6.59 24.23
C ARG A 545 -14.61 -6.65 25.05
N LEU A 546 -15.38 -5.56 25.01
CA LEU A 546 -16.67 -5.45 25.65
C LEU A 546 -17.76 -5.29 24.59
N PHE A 547 -18.71 -6.18 24.58
CA PHE A 547 -19.84 -6.19 23.66
C PHE A 547 -21.07 -5.68 24.39
N SER A 548 -21.76 -4.68 23.82
CA SER A 548 -22.99 -4.14 24.43
C SER A 548 -24.13 -4.08 23.41
N ARG A 549 -25.33 -4.36 23.86
CA ARG A 549 -26.57 -4.38 23.07
C ARG A 549 -27.27 -3.01 23.13
N GLY A 550 -27.69 -2.50 21.99
CA GLY A 550 -28.47 -1.26 21.87
C GLY A 550 -27.64 -0.01 21.99
N GLN A 551 -27.24 0.35 23.20
CA GLN A 551 -26.45 1.54 23.50
C GLN A 551 -24.96 1.20 23.71
N PRO A 552 -24.06 2.15 23.44
CA PRO A 552 -22.66 1.98 23.79
C PRO A 552 -22.51 1.96 25.32
N ALA A 553 -21.59 1.14 25.82
CA ALA A 553 -21.25 1.14 27.24
C ALA A 553 -20.59 2.47 27.61
N ALA A 554 -21.09 3.13 28.66
CA ALA A 554 -20.54 4.40 29.13
C ALA A 554 -19.16 4.17 29.78
N LEU A 555 -18.15 4.90 29.33
CA LEU A 555 -16.77 4.78 29.85
C LEU A 555 -16.70 5.06 31.34
N SER A 556 -17.48 6.04 31.82
CA SER A 556 -17.57 6.39 33.24
C SER A 556 -18.08 5.24 34.13
N GLU A 557 -18.78 4.27 33.57
CA GLU A 557 -19.28 3.09 34.28
C GLU A 557 -18.35 1.87 34.14
N VAL A 558 -17.67 1.76 32.99
CA VAL A 558 -16.82 0.61 32.68
C VAL A 558 -15.41 0.76 33.25
N LEU A 559 -14.81 1.94 33.14
CA LEU A 559 -13.41 2.14 33.55
C LEU A 559 -13.20 1.84 35.04
N PRO A 560 -14.03 2.34 36.01
CA PRO A 560 -13.85 2.00 37.41
C PRO A 560 -13.94 0.50 37.69
N LYS A 561 -14.83 -0.21 36.98
CA LYS A 561 -14.95 -1.67 37.10
C LYS A 561 -13.70 -2.40 36.66
N LEU A 562 -13.12 -2.00 35.49
CA LEU A 562 -11.88 -2.59 35.01
C LEU A 562 -10.69 -2.27 35.94
N GLU A 563 -10.63 -1.06 36.48
CA GLU A 563 -9.62 -0.67 37.47
C GLU A 563 -9.75 -1.50 38.75
N ASN A 564 -10.98 -1.75 39.23
CA ASN A 564 -11.25 -2.61 40.38
C ASN A 564 -10.84 -4.08 40.15
N PHE A 565 -10.80 -4.53 38.88
CA PHE A 565 -10.21 -5.82 38.52
C PHE A 565 -8.69 -5.79 38.36
N GLY A 566 -8.04 -4.66 38.64
CA GLY A 566 -6.60 -4.52 38.52
C GLY A 566 -6.10 -4.35 37.07
N LEU A 567 -6.94 -3.84 36.18
CA LEU A 567 -6.59 -3.54 34.79
C LEU A 567 -6.42 -2.02 34.62
N PHE A 568 -5.28 -1.63 34.10
CA PHE A 568 -5.02 -0.26 33.70
C PHE A 568 -5.36 -0.10 32.21
N VAL A 569 -6.27 0.81 31.87
CA VAL A 569 -6.72 1.07 30.51
C VAL A 569 -5.89 2.18 29.89
N THR A 570 -5.26 1.94 28.73
CA THR A 570 -4.41 2.90 28.01
C THR A 570 -5.06 3.48 26.78
N GLY A 571 -6.03 2.78 26.19
CA GLY A 571 -6.74 3.19 24.98
C GLY A 571 -8.11 2.53 24.86
N GLN A 572 -8.97 3.12 24.01
CA GLN A 572 -10.30 2.55 23.72
C GLN A 572 -10.70 2.88 22.27
N SER A 573 -11.24 1.88 21.59
CA SER A 573 -11.74 1.96 20.23
C SER A 573 -13.15 1.41 20.13
N PRO A 574 -14.20 2.25 19.99
CA PRO A 574 -15.56 1.78 19.82
C PRO A 574 -15.89 1.45 18.38
N THR A 575 -16.54 0.35 18.14
CA THR A 575 -17.09 -0.05 16.85
C THR A 575 -18.61 -0.21 16.96
N ALA A 576 -19.35 0.57 16.19
CA ALA A 576 -20.80 0.42 16.07
C ALA A 576 -21.12 -0.73 15.11
N VAL A 577 -21.95 -1.65 15.53
CA VAL A 577 -22.47 -2.75 14.72
C VAL A 577 -23.92 -2.44 14.38
N ALA A 578 -24.25 -2.33 13.09
CA ALA A 578 -25.61 -2.08 12.65
C ALA A 578 -26.54 -3.25 13.02
N ALA A 579 -27.84 -2.99 13.10
CA ALA A 579 -28.80 -4.05 13.35
C ALA A 579 -28.84 -5.06 12.19
N THR A 580 -28.92 -6.33 12.53
CA THR A 580 -29.11 -7.44 11.60
C THR A 580 -30.47 -8.10 11.82
N ALA A 581 -30.85 -9.04 10.97
CA ALA A 581 -32.06 -9.84 11.21
C ALA A 581 -31.97 -10.71 12.50
N ARG A 582 -30.75 -10.96 12.98
CA ARG A 582 -30.48 -11.82 14.17
C ARG A 582 -30.22 -11.02 15.44
N GLN A 583 -29.74 -9.76 15.31
CA GLN A 583 -29.33 -8.93 16.43
C GLN A 583 -29.77 -7.49 16.22
N PRO A 584 -30.30 -6.80 17.25
CA PRO A 584 -30.44 -5.35 17.24
C PRO A 584 -29.05 -4.68 17.15
N ARG A 585 -29.05 -3.36 17.00
CA ARG A 585 -27.81 -2.58 17.04
C ARG A 585 -26.97 -2.95 18.27
N ALA A 586 -25.67 -3.12 18.08
CA ALA A 586 -24.74 -3.48 19.13
C ALA A 586 -23.44 -2.66 19.00
N TRP A 587 -22.56 -2.81 19.98
CA TRP A 587 -21.27 -2.14 20.00
C TRP A 587 -20.19 -3.13 20.43
N ILE A 588 -19.01 -2.98 19.86
CA ILE A 588 -17.78 -3.62 20.28
C ILE A 588 -16.85 -2.51 20.79
N HIS A 589 -16.52 -2.54 22.06
CA HIS A 589 -15.51 -1.66 22.63
C HIS A 589 -14.23 -2.46 22.83
N GLU A 590 -13.19 -2.09 22.12
CA GLU A 590 -11.86 -2.66 22.27
C GLU A 590 -11.06 -1.75 23.19
N PHE A 591 -10.56 -2.30 24.29
CA PHE A 591 -9.72 -1.60 25.25
C PHE A 591 -8.31 -2.14 25.18
N ASP A 592 -7.35 -1.24 25.13
CA ASP A 592 -5.96 -1.57 25.36
C ASP A 592 -5.73 -1.59 26.87
N VAL A 593 -5.35 -2.74 27.41
CA VAL A 593 -5.24 -2.95 28.85
C VAL A 593 -3.88 -3.53 29.22
N ARG A 594 -3.47 -3.25 30.47
CA ARG A 594 -2.36 -3.94 31.09
C ARG A 594 -2.73 -4.28 32.55
N PRO A 595 -2.40 -5.47 33.06
CA PRO A 595 -2.57 -5.81 34.46
C PRO A 595 -1.71 -4.91 35.35
N VAL A 596 -2.21 -4.59 36.54
CA VAL A 596 -1.45 -3.90 37.59
C VAL A 596 -0.77 -4.99 38.45
N GLY A 597 0.47 -5.34 38.11
CA GLY A 597 1.23 -6.40 38.76
C GLY A 597 1.15 -7.76 38.04
N ARG A 598 1.64 -8.80 38.70
CA ARG A 598 1.68 -10.17 38.14
C ARG A 598 0.32 -10.86 38.28
N CYS A 599 -0.05 -11.59 37.24
CA CYS A 599 -1.25 -12.44 37.26
C CYS A 599 -0.91 -13.87 37.70
N ALA A 600 -1.80 -14.51 38.44
CA ALA A 600 -1.63 -15.86 38.96
C ALA A 600 -2.27 -16.93 38.05
N GLY A 601 -1.55 -18.02 37.78
CA GLY A 601 -2.03 -19.18 37.02
C GLY A 601 -1.81 -19.05 35.51
N ALA A 602 -2.23 -20.07 34.75
CA ALA A 602 -2.10 -20.11 33.31
C ALA A 602 -3.04 -19.08 32.62
N PRO A 603 -2.64 -18.49 31.46
CA PRO A 603 -3.43 -17.46 30.78
C PRO A 603 -4.88 -17.85 30.48
N ALA A 604 -5.14 -19.07 30.04
CA ALA A 604 -6.50 -19.54 29.77
C ALA A 604 -7.39 -19.63 31.03
N GLU A 605 -6.81 -19.99 32.18
CA GLU A 605 -7.54 -20.02 33.46
C GLU A 605 -7.83 -18.59 33.95
N GLN A 606 -6.88 -17.68 33.77
CA GLN A 606 -7.05 -16.24 34.09
C GLN A 606 -8.17 -15.64 33.27
N GLN A 607 -8.19 -15.90 31.95
CA GLN A 607 -9.27 -15.51 31.06
C GLN A 607 -10.63 -15.99 31.57
N GLN A 608 -10.75 -17.28 31.82
CA GLN A 608 -12.01 -17.87 32.25
C GLN A 608 -12.50 -17.28 33.59
N ARG A 609 -11.60 -17.12 34.57
CA ARG A 609 -11.93 -16.53 35.89
C ARG A 609 -12.36 -15.09 35.74
N MET A 610 -11.62 -14.29 34.95
CA MET A 610 -11.92 -12.88 34.75
C MET A 610 -13.25 -12.67 34.02
N GLU A 611 -13.51 -13.41 32.93
CA GLU A 611 -14.78 -13.31 32.20
C GLU A 611 -15.97 -13.73 33.07
N ALA A 612 -15.82 -14.79 33.90
CA ALA A 612 -16.83 -15.23 34.81
C ALA A 612 -17.08 -14.22 35.95
N ALA A 613 -16.01 -13.66 36.52
CA ALA A 613 -16.12 -12.68 37.60
C ALA A 613 -16.76 -11.38 37.11
N PHE A 614 -16.38 -10.92 35.91
CA PHE A 614 -16.99 -9.71 35.33
C PHE A 614 -18.47 -9.94 35.00
N ALA A 615 -18.85 -11.15 34.55
CA ALA A 615 -20.24 -11.51 34.34
C ALA A 615 -21.05 -11.54 35.65
N ALA A 616 -20.46 -12.04 36.74
CA ALA A 616 -21.05 -12.02 38.05
C ALA A 616 -21.23 -10.59 38.61
N LEU A 617 -20.27 -9.71 38.35
CA LEU A 617 -20.37 -8.28 38.69
C LEU A 617 -21.54 -7.61 37.94
N LEU A 618 -21.69 -7.88 36.63
CA LEU A 618 -22.78 -7.31 35.83
C LEU A 618 -24.15 -7.86 36.20
N ALA A 619 -24.20 -9.04 36.84
CA ALA A 619 -25.42 -9.68 37.35
C ALA A 619 -25.74 -9.28 38.82
N ASP A 620 -24.97 -8.33 39.39
CA ASP A 620 -25.04 -7.90 40.81
C ASP A 620 -24.87 -9.09 41.81
N GLU A 621 -24.16 -10.15 41.39
CA GLU A 621 -23.84 -11.30 42.24
C GLU A 621 -22.62 -11.02 43.13
N ILE A 622 -21.72 -10.11 42.72
CA ILE A 622 -20.59 -9.64 43.50
C ILE A 622 -20.55 -8.11 43.52
N GLU A 623 -19.89 -7.57 44.52
CA GLU A 623 -19.73 -6.13 44.70
C GLU A 623 -18.62 -5.55 43.82
N ASP A 624 -18.78 -4.30 43.44
CA ASP A 624 -17.78 -3.52 42.67
C ASP A 624 -16.80 -2.81 43.63
N ASP A 625 -15.73 -3.48 43.99
CA ASP A 625 -14.70 -2.96 44.88
C ASP A 625 -13.28 -3.42 44.44
N PRO A 626 -12.21 -2.82 45.00
CA PRO A 626 -10.82 -3.14 44.65
C PRO A 626 -10.42 -4.60 44.88
N LEU A 627 -11.14 -5.38 45.74
CA LEU A 627 -10.83 -6.78 45.98
C LEU A 627 -11.03 -7.66 44.77
N ASN A 628 -11.81 -7.20 43.78
CA ASN A 628 -11.96 -7.89 42.51
C ASN A 628 -10.61 -8.07 41.77
N ALA A 629 -9.59 -7.23 42.05
CA ALA A 629 -8.24 -7.42 41.50
C ALA A 629 -7.60 -8.76 41.91
N LEU A 630 -8.04 -9.37 43.02
CA LEU A 630 -7.55 -10.67 43.46
C LEU A 630 -7.94 -11.82 42.53
N VAL A 631 -8.91 -11.63 41.65
CA VAL A 631 -9.24 -12.58 40.58
C VAL A 631 -8.03 -12.82 39.67
N LEU A 632 -7.35 -11.76 39.23
CA LEU A 632 -6.15 -11.87 38.41
C LEU A 632 -4.89 -12.05 39.27
N ALA A 633 -4.73 -11.27 40.34
CA ALA A 633 -3.50 -11.22 41.13
C ALA A 633 -3.28 -12.47 42.00
N ALA A 634 -4.35 -13.04 42.54
CA ALA A 634 -4.28 -14.24 43.42
C ALA A 634 -4.91 -15.51 42.78
N GLY A 635 -5.49 -15.40 41.58
CA GLY A 635 -6.15 -16.51 40.87
C GLY A 635 -7.44 -16.95 41.51
N LEU A 636 -8.13 -16.05 42.26
CA LEU A 636 -9.38 -16.34 42.92
C LEU A 636 -10.59 -16.33 41.97
N THR A 637 -11.56 -17.14 42.23
CA THR A 637 -12.87 -17.03 41.58
C THR A 637 -13.67 -15.88 42.21
N ALA A 638 -14.72 -15.42 41.51
CA ALA A 638 -15.65 -14.41 42.01
C ALA A 638 -16.19 -14.76 43.40
N ARG A 639 -16.51 -16.03 43.63
CA ARG A 639 -17.03 -16.54 44.91
C ARG A 639 -15.96 -16.55 45.99
N GLU A 640 -14.74 -16.87 45.67
CA GLU A 640 -13.63 -16.89 46.62
C GLU A 640 -13.29 -15.48 47.10
N THR A 641 -13.40 -14.44 46.22
CA THR A 641 -13.21 -13.03 46.63
C THR A 641 -14.28 -12.61 47.69
N VAL A 642 -15.48 -13.19 47.67
CA VAL A 642 -16.50 -12.92 48.71
C VAL A 642 -16.02 -13.33 50.12
N ILE A 643 -15.15 -14.37 50.22
CA ILE A 643 -14.57 -14.76 51.52
C ILE A 643 -13.71 -13.60 52.08
N ILE A 644 -12.80 -13.10 51.23
CA ILE A 644 -11.94 -11.97 51.65
C ILE A 644 -12.78 -10.73 51.97
N ARG A 645 -13.77 -10.42 51.13
CA ARG A 645 -14.71 -9.30 51.36
C ARG A 645 -15.43 -9.42 52.71
N THR A 646 -15.86 -10.63 53.06
CA THR A 646 -16.49 -10.92 54.37
C THR A 646 -15.52 -10.68 55.52
N VAL A 647 -14.27 -11.12 55.39
CA VAL A 647 -13.21 -10.85 56.39
C VAL A 647 -12.98 -9.35 56.54
N VAL A 648 -12.83 -8.57 55.44
CA VAL A 648 -12.65 -7.11 55.49
C VAL A 648 -13.82 -6.44 56.19
N ARG A 649 -15.07 -6.80 55.84
CA ARG A 649 -16.28 -6.25 56.47
C ARG A 649 -16.35 -6.52 57.96
N TYR A 650 -15.86 -7.65 58.40
CA TYR A 650 -15.74 -7.91 59.83
C TYR A 650 -14.64 -7.06 60.48
N LEU A 651 -13.46 -6.97 59.88
CA LEU A 651 -12.34 -6.15 60.39
C LEU A 651 -12.71 -4.68 60.55
N VAL A 652 -13.53 -4.13 59.66
CA VAL A 652 -14.02 -2.74 59.77
C VAL A 652 -14.87 -2.53 61.05
N GLN A 653 -15.50 -3.60 61.58
CA GLN A 653 -16.29 -3.54 62.81
C GLN A 653 -15.43 -3.69 64.05
N THR A 654 -14.16 -4.04 63.94
CA THR A 654 -13.23 -4.19 65.06
C THR A 654 -12.61 -2.86 65.46
N GLY A 655 -11.77 -2.86 66.48
CA GLY A 655 -11.03 -1.67 66.94
C GLY A 655 -9.84 -1.26 66.08
N LEU A 656 -9.66 -1.85 64.90
CA LEU A 656 -8.57 -1.52 63.98
C LEU A 656 -8.70 -0.07 63.47
N PRO A 657 -7.67 0.75 63.59
CA PRO A 657 -7.74 2.18 63.24
C PRO A 657 -7.52 2.47 61.76
N TYR A 658 -8.03 1.59 60.89
CA TYR A 658 -7.85 1.67 59.42
C TYR A 658 -9.19 1.76 58.72
N SER A 659 -9.23 2.53 57.62
CA SER A 659 -10.41 2.58 56.75
C SER A 659 -10.56 1.26 55.94
N GLN A 660 -11.77 0.98 55.52
CA GLN A 660 -12.08 -0.19 54.65
C GLN A 660 -11.18 -0.18 53.39
N ALA A 661 -11.11 0.95 52.71
CA ALA A 661 -10.31 1.10 51.53
C ALA A 661 -8.80 0.82 51.75
N PHE A 662 -8.29 1.19 52.93
CA PHE A 662 -6.89 0.89 53.26
C PHE A 662 -6.68 -0.62 53.50
N ILE A 663 -7.61 -1.27 54.21
CA ILE A 663 -7.56 -2.74 54.43
C ILE A 663 -7.63 -3.50 53.12
N GLU A 664 -8.56 -3.14 52.24
CA GLU A 664 -8.69 -3.72 50.89
C GLU A 664 -7.41 -3.57 50.10
N GLN A 665 -6.84 -2.35 50.08
CA GLN A 665 -5.61 -2.07 49.37
C GLN A 665 -4.43 -2.92 49.86
N GLN A 666 -4.31 -3.19 51.18
CA GLN A 666 -3.23 -4.04 51.68
C GLN A 666 -3.40 -5.48 51.25
N LEU A 667 -4.63 -6.01 51.23
CA LEU A 667 -4.90 -7.37 50.73
C LEU A 667 -4.65 -7.53 49.24
N VAL A 668 -4.97 -6.51 48.43
CA VAL A 668 -4.69 -6.50 46.99
C VAL A 668 -3.17 -6.39 46.71
N ARG A 669 -2.43 -5.62 47.52
CA ARG A 669 -0.96 -5.51 47.43
C ARG A 669 -0.23 -6.77 47.84
N HIS A 670 -0.86 -7.64 48.65
CA HIS A 670 -0.31 -8.91 49.08
C HIS A 670 -1.21 -10.10 48.62
N PRO A 671 -1.35 -10.30 47.26
CA PRO A 671 -2.28 -11.25 46.73
C PRO A 671 -1.94 -12.69 47.09
N GLN A 672 -0.66 -12.99 47.33
CA GLN A 672 -0.23 -14.31 47.81
C GLN A 672 -0.81 -14.62 49.19
N VAL A 673 -0.80 -13.66 50.14
CA VAL A 673 -1.37 -13.83 51.47
C VAL A 673 -2.89 -13.99 51.36
N ALA A 674 -3.57 -13.17 50.54
CA ALA A 674 -5.00 -13.26 50.31
C ALA A 674 -5.40 -14.65 49.74
N GLY A 675 -4.65 -15.18 48.79
CA GLY A 675 -4.85 -16.51 48.23
C GLY A 675 -4.66 -17.64 49.26
N LEU A 676 -3.62 -17.52 50.12
CA LEU A 676 -3.38 -18.44 51.22
C LEU A 676 -4.52 -18.43 52.25
N LEU A 677 -5.04 -17.23 52.62
CA LEU A 677 -6.17 -17.09 53.51
C LEU A 677 -7.45 -17.77 52.98
N VAL A 678 -7.75 -17.64 51.70
CA VAL A 678 -8.86 -18.31 51.05
C VAL A 678 -8.66 -19.82 51.04
N ARG A 679 -7.45 -20.30 50.67
CA ARG A 679 -7.14 -21.74 50.73
C ARG A 679 -7.30 -22.30 52.13
N MET A 680 -6.83 -21.60 53.15
CA MET A 680 -6.96 -22.00 54.53
C MET A 680 -8.43 -22.09 54.93
N PHE A 681 -9.24 -21.06 54.59
CA PHE A 681 -10.66 -21.04 54.86
C PHE A 681 -11.38 -22.26 54.21
N LEU A 682 -11.13 -22.49 52.92
CA LEU A 682 -11.78 -23.61 52.21
C LEU A 682 -11.33 -24.96 52.72
N THR A 683 -10.06 -25.13 53.06
CA THR A 683 -9.53 -26.39 53.67
C THR A 683 -10.16 -26.71 54.99
N GLN A 684 -10.38 -25.73 55.88
CA GLN A 684 -11.02 -25.91 57.17
C GLN A 684 -12.46 -26.46 57.06
N PHE A 685 -13.17 -26.10 55.98
CA PHE A 685 -14.57 -26.46 55.78
C PHE A 685 -14.81 -27.46 54.65
N ASP A 686 -13.76 -28.14 54.17
CA ASP A 686 -13.86 -29.18 53.15
C ASP A 686 -14.49 -30.46 53.74
N GLY A 687 -15.77 -30.67 53.48
CA GLY A 687 -16.50 -31.84 53.94
C GLY A 687 -16.07 -33.18 53.28
N GLN A 688 -15.22 -33.15 52.28
CA GLN A 688 -14.70 -34.34 51.62
C GLN A 688 -13.49 -34.94 52.35
N ARG A 689 -12.85 -34.18 53.27
CA ARG A 689 -11.65 -34.57 54.00
C ARG A 689 -11.98 -35.01 55.45
N THR A 690 -11.14 -35.90 56.01
CA THR A 690 -11.21 -36.24 57.41
C THR A 690 -10.81 -35.03 58.31
N SER A 691 -11.19 -35.05 59.61
CA SER A 691 -10.85 -33.98 60.52
C SER A 691 -9.34 -33.83 60.67
N GLU A 692 -8.64 -34.97 60.83
CA GLU A 692 -7.17 -34.99 60.96
C GLU A 692 -6.45 -34.47 59.74
N ALA A 693 -6.93 -34.77 58.50
CA ALA A 693 -6.36 -34.27 57.27
C ALA A 693 -6.57 -32.75 57.12
N ARG A 694 -7.76 -32.23 57.48
CA ARG A 694 -8.06 -30.80 57.48
C ARG A 694 -7.17 -30.01 58.43
N GLU A 695 -6.98 -30.57 59.68
CA GLU A 695 -6.13 -29.96 60.68
C GLU A 695 -4.64 -29.91 60.25
N ALA A 696 -4.14 -31.03 59.71
CA ALA A 696 -2.76 -31.07 59.18
C ALA A 696 -2.53 -30.11 58.03
N ASP A 697 -3.44 -30.05 57.06
CA ASP A 697 -3.33 -29.14 55.91
C ASP A 697 -3.50 -27.68 56.35
N ALA A 698 -4.39 -27.37 57.28
CA ALA A 698 -4.56 -26.04 57.86
C ALA A 698 -3.30 -25.58 58.59
N GLU A 699 -2.60 -26.46 59.30
CA GLU A 699 -1.35 -26.18 59.99
C GLU A 699 -0.21 -25.91 59.00
N ALA A 700 -0.13 -26.68 57.91
CA ALA A 700 0.84 -26.46 56.85
C ALA A 700 0.60 -25.10 56.18
N LEU A 701 -0.65 -24.75 55.83
CA LEU A 701 -1.02 -23.46 55.28
C LEU A 701 -0.72 -22.28 56.26
N ASN A 702 -0.91 -22.52 57.53
CA ASN A 702 -0.59 -21.51 58.56
C ASN A 702 0.92 -21.18 58.57
N ALA A 703 1.76 -22.22 58.45
CA ALA A 703 3.19 -22.01 58.33
C ALA A 703 3.58 -21.23 57.06
N GLU A 704 2.94 -21.54 55.94
CA GLU A 704 3.13 -20.77 54.65
C GLU A 704 2.71 -19.32 54.86
N ILE A 705 1.59 -19.05 55.54
CA ILE A 705 1.12 -17.71 55.84
C ILE A 705 2.11 -16.95 56.75
N ASP A 706 2.61 -17.62 57.79
CA ASP A 706 3.60 -17.02 58.70
C ASP A 706 4.87 -16.59 57.92
N ALA A 707 5.38 -17.47 57.06
CA ALA A 707 6.53 -17.13 56.24
C ALA A 707 6.26 -15.96 55.29
N ALA A 708 5.05 -15.87 54.73
CA ALA A 708 4.66 -14.76 53.87
C ALA A 708 4.45 -13.44 54.63
N LEU A 709 3.96 -13.50 55.88
CA LEU A 709 3.81 -12.35 56.75
C LEU A 709 5.14 -11.80 57.25
N ASP A 710 6.09 -12.67 57.58
CA ASP A 710 7.42 -12.26 58.02
C ASP A 710 8.23 -11.49 56.96
N ALA A 711 7.84 -11.63 55.69
CA ALA A 711 8.39 -10.89 54.55
C ALA A 711 7.74 -9.50 54.39
N VAL A 712 6.70 -9.15 55.17
CA VAL A 712 6.00 -7.87 55.05
C VAL A 712 6.74 -6.76 55.84
N PRO A 713 7.29 -5.73 55.20
CA PRO A 713 8.14 -4.75 55.88
C PRO A 713 7.36 -3.69 56.69
N ALA A 714 6.09 -3.46 56.39
CA ALA A 714 5.30 -2.39 56.99
C ALA A 714 4.44 -2.91 58.14
N LEU A 715 4.60 -2.32 59.32
CA LEU A 715 3.92 -2.73 60.54
C LEU A 715 2.39 -2.68 60.45
N ASP A 716 1.85 -1.63 59.83
CA ASP A 716 0.41 -1.50 59.62
C ASP A 716 -0.16 -2.58 58.72
N THR A 717 0.58 -2.91 57.66
CA THR A 717 0.21 -3.99 56.73
C THR A 717 0.24 -5.35 57.42
N ASP A 718 1.34 -5.65 58.13
CA ASP A 718 1.47 -6.88 58.92
C ASP A 718 0.33 -7.03 59.93
N ARG A 719 0.00 -5.96 60.65
CA ARG A 719 -1.15 -5.96 61.61
C ARG A 719 -2.47 -6.29 60.91
N ILE A 720 -2.77 -5.69 59.75
CA ILE A 720 -3.99 -5.96 59.00
C ILE A 720 -4.04 -7.40 58.52
N LEU A 721 -2.96 -7.91 57.94
CA LEU A 721 -2.90 -9.26 57.38
C LEU A 721 -2.99 -10.33 58.49
N ARG A 722 -2.34 -10.11 59.67
CA ARG A 722 -2.44 -10.98 60.83
C ARG A 722 -3.86 -10.96 61.43
N ALA A 723 -4.50 -9.78 61.44
CA ALA A 723 -5.90 -9.67 61.86
C ALA A 723 -6.82 -10.43 60.90
N ALA A 724 -6.63 -10.33 59.60
CA ALA A 724 -7.40 -11.09 58.63
C ALA A 724 -7.22 -12.61 58.81
N ARG A 725 -5.99 -13.08 59.05
CA ARG A 725 -5.74 -14.48 59.41
C ARG A 725 -6.45 -14.91 60.68
N SER A 726 -6.47 -14.08 61.74
CA SER A 726 -7.16 -14.43 62.95
C SER A 726 -8.66 -14.63 62.76
N VAL A 727 -9.30 -13.82 61.91
CA VAL A 727 -10.72 -13.98 61.56
C VAL A 727 -11.00 -15.32 60.81
N VAL A 728 -10.11 -15.64 59.86
CA VAL A 728 -10.23 -16.92 59.13
C VAL A 728 -10.12 -18.11 60.12
N ARG A 729 -9.14 -18.08 60.99
CA ARG A 729 -8.91 -19.14 62.03
C ARG A 729 -10.05 -19.25 63.02
N ALA A 730 -10.58 -18.11 63.43
CA ALA A 730 -11.67 -18.04 64.40
C ALA A 730 -13.06 -18.46 63.82
N THR A 731 -13.13 -18.81 62.56
CA THR A 731 -14.37 -19.25 61.95
C THR A 731 -14.72 -20.65 62.39
N LEU A 732 -15.88 -20.80 63.09
CA LEU A 732 -16.38 -22.05 63.60
C LEU A 732 -17.29 -22.80 62.67
N ARG A 733 -18.07 -22.07 61.89
CA ARG A 733 -19.05 -22.64 60.91
C ARG A 733 -19.26 -21.68 59.76
N THR A 734 -19.56 -22.22 58.57
CA THR A 734 -19.90 -21.45 57.41
C THR A 734 -20.85 -22.26 56.49
N ASN A 735 -21.54 -21.57 55.62
CA ASN A 735 -22.36 -22.16 54.57
C ASN A 735 -21.62 -22.18 53.20
N VAL A 736 -20.32 -22.04 53.16
CA VAL A 736 -19.51 -21.92 51.90
C VAL A 736 -19.76 -23.10 50.97
N ALA A 737 -19.92 -24.31 51.49
CA ALA A 737 -20.17 -25.52 50.71
C ALA A 737 -21.60 -25.64 50.14
N LEU A 738 -22.53 -24.78 50.56
CA LEU A 738 -23.95 -24.89 50.19
C LEU A 738 -24.34 -24.10 48.94
N ASP A 739 -23.41 -23.44 48.30
CA ASP A 739 -23.61 -22.64 47.10
C ASP A 739 -24.80 -21.63 47.20
N LYS A 740 -24.89 -20.94 48.31
CA LYS A 740 -25.90 -19.91 48.54
C LYS A 740 -25.42 -18.54 48.07
N PRO A 741 -26.33 -17.62 47.65
CA PRO A 741 -25.97 -16.28 47.21
C PRO A 741 -25.34 -15.41 48.32
N VAL A 742 -25.49 -15.77 49.59
CA VAL A 742 -24.94 -15.06 50.75
C VAL A 742 -24.01 -15.99 51.51
N LEU A 743 -22.80 -15.51 51.80
CA LEU A 743 -21.87 -16.20 52.69
C LEU A 743 -22.17 -15.82 54.16
N SER A 744 -22.37 -16.87 54.98
CA SER A 744 -22.57 -16.74 56.43
C SER A 744 -21.40 -17.39 57.16
N ILE A 745 -20.87 -16.71 58.17
CA ILE A 745 -19.81 -17.21 59.03
C ILE A 745 -20.22 -17.09 60.49
N LYS A 746 -19.85 -18.05 61.33
CA LYS A 746 -19.91 -17.96 62.78
C LYS A 746 -18.50 -17.91 63.29
N LEU A 747 -18.20 -16.89 64.10
CA LEU A 747 -16.86 -16.63 64.62
C LEU A 747 -16.80 -16.94 66.13
N ASP A 748 -15.59 -17.32 66.58
CA ASP A 748 -15.24 -17.34 68.00
C ASP A 748 -14.50 -16.01 68.32
N PRO A 749 -15.14 -15.05 68.95
CA PRO A 749 -14.56 -13.74 69.22
C PRO A 749 -13.34 -13.79 70.12
N THR A 750 -13.17 -14.86 70.90
CA THR A 750 -12.04 -14.97 71.82
C THR A 750 -10.71 -15.27 71.16
N GLN A 751 -10.78 -15.78 69.90
CA GLN A 751 -9.61 -16.13 69.12
C GLN A 751 -9.19 -15.03 68.13
N ILE A 752 -9.93 -13.93 68.07
CA ILE A 752 -9.67 -12.83 67.16
C ILE A 752 -8.78 -11.81 67.89
N SER A 753 -7.66 -11.45 67.26
CA SER A 753 -6.66 -10.54 67.86
C SER A 753 -7.21 -9.12 68.10
N GLU A 754 -8.19 -8.68 67.33
CA GLU A 754 -8.86 -7.40 67.41
C GLU A 754 -10.39 -7.63 67.43
N PRO A 755 -10.98 -8.09 68.56
CA PRO A 755 -12.41 -8.41 68.61
C PRO A 755 -13.29 -7.17 68.62
N VAL A 756 -14.53 -7.28 68.15
CA VAL A 756 -15.54 -6.24 68.20
C VAL A 756 -15.93 -6.06 69.69
N SER A 757 -15.75 -4.81 70.20
CA SER A 757 -15.77 -4.50 71.65
C SER A 757 -17.15 -4.70 72.34
N TYR A 758 -18.25 -4.86 71.66
CA TYR A 758 -19.59 -4.92 72.24
C TYR A 758 -20.51 -6.00 71.69
N THR A 759 -20.08 -6.83 70.82
CA THR A 759 -20.88 -7.94 70.30
C THR A 759 -20.64 -9.18 71.12
N HIS A 760 -21.72 -9.84 71.54
CA HIS A 760 -21.81 -11.20 72.08
C HIS A 760 -21.13 -11.50 73.42
N LEU A 761 -20.34 -10.59 73.96
CA LEU A 761 -19.84 -10.75 75.32
C LEU A 761 -20.91 -10.37 76.34
N THR A 762 -22.01 -9.73 75.92
CA THR A 762 -23.02 -9.14 76.82
C THR A 762 -24.46 -9.50 76.47
N LEU A 763 -24.73 -10.42 75.53
CA LEU A 763 -26.08 -10.93 75.36
C LEU A 763 -26.36 -12.00 76.44
N PRO A 764 -27.25 -11.69 77.43
CA PRO A 764 -27.68 -12.70 78.39
C PRO A 764 -28.44 -13.80 77.64
N THR A 765 -28.03 -15.02 77.84
CA THR A 765 -28.72 -16.22 77.30
C THR A 765 -29.97 -16.51 78.06
N SER A 766 -30.45 -15.65 78.94
CA SER A 766 -31.50 -15.91 79.84
C SER A 766 -32.89 -15.35 79.54
N ASP A 767 -33.03 -14.46 78.51
CA ASP A 767 -34.30 -13.77 78.27
C ASP A 767 -34.99 -14.10 76.93
N LEU A 768 -34.93 -15.38 76.55
CA LEU A 768 -35.80 -15.90 75.52
C LEU A 768 -36.69 -17.00 76.19
N VAL A 769 -37.68 -16.59 76.90
CA VAL A 769 -38.84 -17.37 77.17
C VAL A 769 -40.07 -16.71 76.57
#